data_ff9c5b109e89c48d40247ee8a9bf02db
#
_entry.id   ff9c5b109e89c48d40247ee8a9bf02db
#
_cell.length_a   1.000
_cell.length_b   1.000
_cell.length_c   1.000
_cell.angle_alpha   90.00
_cell.angle_beta   90.00
_cell.angle_gamma   90.00
#
_symmetry.space_group_name_H-M   'P 1'
#
loop_
_entity.id
_entity.type
_entity.pdbx_description
1 polymer ?
#
loop_
_entity_poly.entity_id
_entity_poly.type
_entity_poly.pdbx_seq_one_letter_code
_entity_poly.pdbx_strand_id
1 'polypeptide(L)'
;MSAIIPKKLGTQKLKIIGNITIIDFLSCVSFIIIATIITIPLTIIGVIGQIITAIFIFGFLTIFLLPSGRSGMRIYYVIYLFFKYKSSNKKYNHDSKNYPTSLLIPYKELMGNIDELGVIKTDKLFENKNFFVSAVELEGYNLLNMSYDEQLKKINILRFFWSSIEVNCSLVKLEKNFNKIKGTKYLNAKINELKDMKLNEKQINSRIKQLKDSLQLFEDNGELGKDNFQHKYYLFLYYDEYKQCKEIINGVVQKGQNAGLNVNSLNGYEIINAIKYLLDPSEEEFSDELIYKNKNNLKEIMKFDNCFFKKDSFSSGELEYNISTIREFPKFPERCWMLPLMTSDSSVVINIGVLNKQKVVKKLQSTILNLQSNMYTLSKKELIGAREMQLELEIYNEVADSIGYGDETIKSMNIFFINYGVDKKNLENKTRNLSNTLKDSGFILDNLNYRQFEGLSSVILKPTDPLSIAFSREVPSITLAEGFPYLASELNDSNGFRIGENMLGNPVILDQYKLTKDRKNHNMVIMGTSGSGKTTLAKLLLNYHASVGRKLIVVDPEREYRNLCNYHNGNWVDVGNATFGRINPLQIFTTLDDEIKPNNKTVISNHVAFLTGWFEILFSDLDKNIVRAFSSSCAELYESWLGDYADIVNMKSTEYPILSDLIKFISKTKIIKENNDVQENLLSLLKSEFENYGQYTNLYNGHSTLVKSDNPFIVFDINTLFEKGQQNIIQAQLYLVTAFIGNEINTNYLKTNKETFVLIDEAHLLVDKDKPIALNFIFQMVKRIRKRRGAMTLVTQNPDDFLGSEDVKKKTMAMLNNVQYSLLMNLSSKNIQDIAELYSNYGDGLSNEELNFISYAKQGEGLLMVTGFDRHTISIKVTPEQFKAFNNEVIIDVQ
;
A
#
# COMPACT_ATOMS: atom_id res chain seq x y z
N MET A 1 27.35 -2.00 9.15
CA MET A 1 28.14 -1.18 8.18
C MET A 1 27.22 -0.07 7.71
N SER A 2 27.70 1.16 7.65
CA SER A 2 26.97 2.29 7.03
C SER A 2 27.09 2.20 5.51
N ALA A 3 26.11 2.73 4.77
CA ALA A 3 26.18 2.79 3.30
C ALA A 3 27.49 3.44 2.83
N ILE A 4 28.11 2.82 1.85
CA ILE A 4 29.39 3.28 1.30
C ILE A 4 29.17 3.69 -0.15
N ILE A 5 29.22 4.99 -0.43
CA ILE A 5 29.21 5.50 -1.80
C ILE A 5 30.60 6.08 -2.09
N PRO A 6 31.52 5.27 -2.62
CA PRO A 6 32.86 5.73 -2.89
C PRO A 6 32.86 6.81 -3.98
N LYS A 7 33.83 7.69 -3.97
CA LYS A 7 34.11 8.49 -5.15
C LYS A 7 34.46 7.54 -6.30
N LYS A 8 34.15 7.94 -7.53
CA LYS A 8 34.38 7.09 -8.71
C LYS A 8 35.77 6.49 -8.72
N LEU A 9 35.85 5.15 -8.79
CA LEU A 9 37.13 4.44 -8.83
C LEU A 9 37.97 4.90 -10.05
N GLY A 10 39.24 5.19 -9.83
CA GLY A 10 40.18 5.65 -10.87
C GLY A 10 40.13 7.16 -11.16
N THR A 11 39.30 7.95 -10.48
CA THR A 11 39.35 9.42 -10.58
C THR A 11 40.34 10.03 -9.60
N GLN A 12 40.80 9.30 -8.62
CA GLN A 12 41.85 9.67 -7.70
C GLN A 12 43.20 9.67 -8.47
N LYS A 13 43.54 10.85 -9.01
CA LYS A 13 44.81 11.02 -9.74
C LYS A 13 45.91 11.31 -8.75
N LEU A 14 47.13 10.86 -9.05
CA LEU A 14 48.30 11.23 -8.31
C LEU A 14 48.47 12.75 -8.33
N LYS A 15 48.52 13.37 -7.16
CA LYS A 15 48.82 14.81 -6.98
C LYS A 15 50.31 15.01 -6.83
N ILE A 16 50.85 16.00 -7.50
CA ILE A 16 52.29 16.34 -7.39
C ILE A 16 52.49 17.36 -6.28
N ILE A 17 51.74 18.44 -6.32
CA ILE A 17 51.83 19.53 -5.34
C ILE A 17 50.42 20.09 -5.11
N GLY A 18 49.93 20.07 -3.86
CA GLY A 18 48.59 20.58 -3.53
C GLY A 18 47.49 19.89 -4.32
N ASN A 19 46.70 20.61 -5.10
CA ASN A 19 45.60 20.07 -5.94
C ASN A 19 45.98 19.83 -7.41
N ILE A 20 47.26 19.99 -7.79
CA ILE A 20 47.76 19.84 -9.16
C ILE A 20 48.05 18.37 -9.43
N THR A 21 47.33 17.78 -10.40
CA THR A 21 47.57 16.39 -10.85
C THR A 21 48.71 16.33 -11.87
N ILE A 22 49.29 15.12 -12.08
CA ILE A 22 50.31 14.88 -13.12
C ILE A 22 49.82 15.37 -14.50
N ILE A 23 48.55 15.19 -14.81
CA ILE A 23 47.97 15.63 -16.09
C ILE A 23 47.93 17.14 -16.18
N ASP A 24 47.60 17.84 -15.09
CA ASP A 24 47.59 19.31 -15.06
C ASP A 24 48.99 19.85 -15.25
N PHE A 25 49.99 19.23 -14.61
CA PHE A 25 51.38 19.57 -14.77
C PHE A 25 51.86 19.38 -16.22
N LEU A 26 51.59 18.23 -16.83
CA LEU A 26 51.92 17.97 -18.23
C LEU A 26 51.19 18.93 -19.18
N SER A 27 49.93 19.29 -18.87
CA SER A 27 49.18 20.30 -19.64
C SER A 27 49.83 21.68 -19.52
N CYS A 28 50.27 22.07 -18.32
CA CYS A 28 50.98 23.36 -18.13
C CYS A 28 52.31 23.38 -18.91
N VAL A 29 53.07 22.30 -18.88
CA VAL A 29 54.30 22.15 -19.69
C VAL A 29 53.97 22.28 -21.16
N SER A 30 52.95 21.61 -21.65
CA SER A 30 52.50 21.73 -23.05
C SER A 30 52.07 23.16 -23.39
N PHE A 31 51.42 23.89 -22.49
CA PHE A 31 50.99 25.28 -22.70
C PHE A 31 52.19 26.23 -22.75
N ILE A 32 53.25 26.00 -21.96
CA ILE A 32 54.48 26.74 -22.06
C ILE A 32 55.12 26.54 -23.43
N ILE A 33 55.21 25.31 -23.91
CA ILE A 33 55.75 24.99 -25.23
C ILE A 33 54.94 25.67 -26.35
N ILE A 34 53.60 25.60 -26.28
CA ILE A 34 52.71 26.25 -27.24
C ILE A 34 52.89 27.77 -27.21
N ALA A 35 52.96 28.38 -26.03
CA ALA A 35 53.12 29.79 -25.87
C ALA A 35 54.50 30.27 -26.48
N THR A 36 55.56 29.49 -26.23
CA THR A 36 56.89 29.80 -26.81
C THR A 36 56.87 29.64 -28.33
N ILE A 37 56.30 28.60 -28.89
CA ILE A 37 56.21 28.40 -30.35
C ILE A 37 55.43 29.54 -31.03
N ILE A 38 54.33 30.00 -30.43
CA ILE A 38 53.52 31.09 -30.99
C ILE A 38 54.27 32.45 -30.94
N THR A 39 55.15 32.65 -29.95
CA THR A 39 55.85 33.94 -29.76
C THR A 39 57.15 34.03 -30.50
N ILE A 40 57.80 32.91 -30.89
CA ILE A 40 59.06 32.86 -31.67
C ILE A 40 58.97 33.70 -32.95
N PRO A 41 57.96 33.63 -33.81
CA PRO A 41 57.86 34.38 -35.05
C PRO A 41 57.59 35.91 -34.85
N LEU A 42 57.27 36.36 -33.64
CA LEU A 42 56.96 37.75 -33.33
C LEU A 42 58.26 38.57 -33.06
N THR A 43 59.22 38.53 -33.98
CA THR A 43 60.50 39.17 -33.83
C THR A 43 60.41 40.68 -33.76
N ILE A 44 59.35 41.30 -34.26
CA ILE A 44 59.12 42.75 -34.30
C ILE A 44 58.96 43.33 -32.89
N ILE A 45 58.63 42.59 -31.87
CA ILE A 45 58.30 43.06 -30.52
C ILE A 45 59.52 43.04 -29.58
N GLY A 46 60.67 42.55 -30.04
CA GLY A 46 61.84 42.30 -29.24
C GLY A 46 61.72 41.20 -28.21
N VAL A 47 62.84 40.79 -27.65
CA VAL A 47 62.89 39.63 -26.71
C VAL A 47 62.00 39.82 -25.48
N ILE A 48 61.97 41.02 -24.89
CA ILE A 48 61.13 41.33 -23.69
C ILE A 48 59.64 41.25 -24.05
N GLY A 49 59.26 41.77 -25.22
CA GLY A 49 57.91 41.72 -25.73
C GLY A 49 57.44 40.25 -26.01
N GLN A 50 58.34 39.39 -26.55
CA GLN A 50 58.08 38.00 -26.72
C GLN A 50 57.86 37.28 -25.37
N ILE A 51 58.65 37.56 -24.34
CA ILE A 51 58.46 37.00 -23.00
C ILE A 51 57.13 37.41 -22.37
N ILE A 52 56.79 38.70 -22.48
CA ILE A 52 55.52 39.22 -21.94
C ILE A 52 54.34 38.59 -22.65
N THR A 53 54.35 38.47 -23.99
CA THR A 53 53.32 37.86 -24.76
C THR A 53 53.19 36.32 -24.48
N ALA A 54 54.31 35.62 -24.29
CA ALA A 54 54.34 34.22 -23.89
C ALA A 54 53.67 34.00 -22.51
N ILE A 55 53.97 34.86 -21.54
CA ILE A 55 53.33 34.82 -20.19
C ILE A 55 51.81 35.05 -20.32
N PHE A 56 51.41 36.01 -21.16
CA PHE A 56 50.00 36.33 -21.39
C PHE A 56 49.25 35.15 -22.06
N ILE A 57 49.84 34.53 -23.07
CA ILE A 57 49.28 33.34 -23.75
C ILE A 57 49.23 32.18 -22.78
N PHE A 58 50.27 31.92 -21.98
CA PHE A 58 50.27 30.88 -20.94
C PHE A 58 49.17 31.11 -19.90
N GLY A 59 49.05 32.34 -19.37
CA GLY A 59 47.99 32.73 -18.44
C GLY A 59 46.60 32.53 -19.03
N PHE A 60 46.38 32.89 -20.29
CA PHE A 60 45.15 32.66 -20.99
C PHE A 60 44.85 31.15 -21.16
N LEU A 61 45.84 30.35 -21.55
CA LEU A 61 45.66 28.89 -21.68
C LEU A 61 45.39 28.19 -20.33
N THR A 62 45.96 28.66 -19.23
CA THR A 62 45.72 28.10 -17.90
C THR A 62 44.29 28.34 -17.40
N ILE A 63 43.59 29.40 -17.87
CA ILE A 63 42.17 29.64 -17.56
C ILE A 63 41.30 28.42 -17.99
N PHE A 64 41.64 27.76 -19.10
CA PHE A 64 40.89 26.59 -19.59
C PHE A 64 40.98 25.38 -18.65
N LEU A 65 42.01 25.32 -17.79
CA LEU A 65 42.14 24.25 -16.79
C LEU A 65 41.33 24.54 -15.52
N LEU A 66 40.84 25.76 -15.32
CA LEU A 66 40.05 26.10 -14.15
C LEU A 66 38.69 25.38 -14.19
N PRO A 67 38.14 25.00 -13.03
CA PRO A 67 36.80 24.44 -12.94
C PRO A 67 35.77 25.56 -13.21
N SER A 68 34.78 25.24 -14.02
CA SER A 68 33.59 26.09 -14.21
C SER A 68 32.78 26.14 -12.93
N GLY A 69 32.46 27.32 -12.42
CA GLY A 69 31.89 27.55 -11.09
C GLY A 69 30.54 26.84 -10.84
N ARG A 70 29.78 26.54 -11.89
CA ARG A 70 28.45 25.88 -11.75
C ARG A 70 28.48 24.36 -11.98
N SER A 71 29.32 23.88 -12.89
CA SER A 71 29.36 22.46 -13.27
C SER A 71 30.49 21.67 -12.62
N GLY A 72 31.48 22.35 -12.01
CA GLY A 72 32.71 21.71 -11.52
C GLY A 72 33.59 21.12 -12.64
N MET A 73 33.13 21.14 -13.86
CA MET A 73 33.87 20.67 -15.04
C MET A 73 34.89 21.72 -15.46
N ARG A 74 36.00 21.29 -16.06
CA ARG A 74 36.99 22.24 -16.59
C ARG A 74 36.44 23.06 -17.75
N ILE A 75 36.81 24.32 -17.86
CA ILE A 75 36.27 25.24 -18.88
C ILE A 75 36.48 24.69 -20.29
N TYR A 76 37.64 24.10 -20.61
CA TYR A 76 37.88 23.49 -21.93
C TYR A 76 36.85 22.38 -22.29
N TYR A 77 36.43 21.59 -21.29
CA TYR A 77 35.45 20.55 -21.51
C TYR A 77 34.03 21.09 -21.73
N VAL A 78 33.71 22.18 -21.04
CA VAL A 78 32.41 22.87 -21.26
C VAL A 78 32.37 23.48 -22.66
N ILE A 79 33.49 24.06 -23.12
CA ILE A 79 33.61 24.56 -24.50
C ILE A 79 33.49 23.44 -25.54
N TYR A 80 34.18 22.32 -25.29
CA TYR A 80 34.02 21.12 -26.15
C TYR A 80 32.54 20.66 -26.24
N LEU A 81 31.84 20.60 -25.12
CA LEU A 81 30.41 20.22 -25.07
C LEU A 81 29.56 21.25 -25.84
N PHE A 82 29.86 22.54 -25.73
CA PHE A 82 29.16 23.56 -26.49
C PHE A 82 29.32 23.37 -28.01
N PHE A 83 30.56 23.15 -28.48
CA PHE A 83 30.79 22.92 -29.91
C PHE A 83 30.17 21.60 -30.38
N LYS A 84 30.26 20.54 -29.58
CA LYS A 84 29.58 19.26 -29.88
C LYS A 84 28.08 19.47 -30.01
N TYR A 85 27.47 20.18 -29.07
CA TYR A 85 26.06 20.54 -29.13
C TYR A 85 25.72 21.37 -30.36
N LYS A 86 26.59 22.36 -30.71
CA LYS A 86 26.34 23.22 -31.87
C LYS A 86 26.38 22.43 -33.19
N SER A 87 27.24 21.44 -33.30
CA SER A 87 27.40 20.60 -34.48
C SER A 87 26.40 19.42 -34.54
N SER A 88 25.75 19.05 -33.42
CA SER A 88 24.77 17.95 -33.39
C SER A 88 23.41 18.36 -33.96
N ASN A 89 22.63 17.39 -34.45
CA ASN A 89 21.23 17.63 -34.79
C ASN A 89 20.42 17.93 -33.54
N LYS A 90 19.52 18.92 -33.62
CA LYS A 90 18.67 19.36 -32.51
C LYS A 90 17.20 19.07 -32.73
N LYS A 91 16.81 18.81 -33.97
CA LYS A 91 15.42 18.66 -34.38
C LYS A 91 15.16 17.26 -34.91
N TYR A 92 14.23 16.59 -34.30
CA TYR A 92 13.71 15.31 -34.75
C TYR A 92 12.21 15.49 -34.98
N ASN A 93 11.73 15.26 -36.20
CA ASN A 93 10.33 15.44 -36.54
C ASN A 93 9.73 14.10 -36.93
N HIS A 94 8.46 13.90 -36.60
CA HIS A 94 7.72 12.68 -36.92
C HIS A 94 7.85 12.25 -38.38
N ASP A 95 7.66 13.18 -39.33
CA ASP A 95 7.62 12.94 -40.78
C ASP A 95 8.96 13.17 -41.49
N SER A 96 10.02 13.45 -40.77
CA SER A 96 11.33 13.69 -41.37
C SER A 96 11.96 12.42 -41.94
N LYS A 97 12.40 12.43 -43.19
CA LYS A 97 13.14 11.30 -43.78
C LYS A 97 14.55 11.13 -43.20
N ASN A 98 15.21 12.20 -42.82
CA ASN A 98 16.61 12.14 -42.34
C ASN A 98 16.71 11.98 -40.83
N TYR A 99 15.80 12.58 -40.07
CA TYR A 99 15.79 12.59 -38.59
C TYR A 99 14.40 12.34 -38.04
N PRO A 100 13.81 11.15 -38.30
CA PRO A 100 12.54 10.81 -37.70
C PRO A 100 12.66 10.59 -36.18
N THR A 101 11.61 10.89 -35.42
CA THR A 101 11.58 10.67 -33.98
C THR A 101 11.72 9.19 -33.59
N SER A 102 11.40 8.27 -34.50
CA SER A 102 11.59 6.83 -34.33
C SER A 102 13.06 6.42 -34.16
N LEU A 103 14.03 7.29 -34.55
CA LEU A 103 15.47 7.08 -34.28
C LEU A 103 15.82 7.29 -32.80
N LEU A 104 14.95 7.91 -32.02
CA LEU A 104 15.18 8.12 -30.59
C LEU A 104 14.79 6.90 -29.76
N ILE A 105 13.99 5.95 -30.32
CA ILE A 105 13.39 4.81 -29.60
C ILE A 105 13.98 3.48 -30.07
N PRO A 106 14.53 2.66 -29.18
CA PRO A 106 15.16 1.38 -29.55
C PRO A 106 14.15 0.24 -29.71
N TYR A 107 12.93 0.36 -29.22
CA TYR A 107 11.96 -0.74 -29.10
C TYR A 107 11.37 -1.09 -30.46
N LYS A 108 11.54 -2.34 -30.89
CA LYS A 108 11.13 -2.81 -32.21
C LYS A 108 9.83 -3.60 -32.16
N GLU A 109 9.83 -4.71 -31.46
CA GLU A 109 8.73 -5.69 -31.47
C GLU A 109 8.57 -6.37 -30.11
N LEU A 110 7.34 -6.78 -29.77
CA LEU A 110 7.03 -7.60 -28.61
C LEU A 110 7.18 -9.08 -29.01
N MET A 111 7.89 -9.84 -28.17
CA MET A 111 8.19 -11.25 -28.42
C MET A 111 7.21 -12.14 -27.62
N GLY A 112 6.79 -13.23 -28.24
CA GLY A 112 5.95 -14.23 -27.56
C GLY A 112 4.47 -13.83 -27.45
N ASN A 113 3.78 -14.46 -26.47
CA ASN A 113 2.38 -14.18 -26.20
C ASN A 113 2.28 -12.91 -25.35
N ILE A 114 1.40 -11.98 -25.72
CA ILE A 114 1.25 -10.68 -25.07
C ILE A 114 0.68 -10.79 -23.65
N ASP A 115 -0.13 -11.81 -23.38
CA ASP A 115 -0.75 -12.05 -22.07
C ASP A 115 0.21 -12.72 -21.06
N GLU A 116 1.34 -13.22 -21.55
CA GLU A 116 2.39 -13.81 -20.72
C GLU A 116 3.47 -12.76 -20.39
N LEU A 117 4.69 -13.25 -20.08
CA LEU A 117 5.82 -12.37 -19.82
C LEU A 117 6.10 -11.44 -21.00
N GLY A 118 5.99 -10.13 -20.75
CA GLY A 118 6.31 -9.10 -21.73
C GLY A 118 7.82 -9.01 -22.00
N VAL A 119 8.23 -9.37 -23.21
CA VAL A 119 9.62 -9.23 -23.65
C VAL A 119 9.67 -8.40 -24.91
N ILE A 120 10.37 -7.27 -24.86
CA ILE A 120 10.53 -6.36 -25.99
C ILE A 120 11.90 -6.58 -26.62
N LYS A 121 11.95 -6.79 -27.92
CA LYS A 121 13.19 -6.82 -28.70
C LYS A 121 13.52 -5.43 -29.24
N THR A 122 14.80 -5.06 -29.16
CA THR A 122 15.28 -3.75 -29.60
C THR A 122 15.88 -3.79 -30.98
N ASP A 123 16.11 -2.58 -31.55
CA ASP A 123 16.74 -2.41 -32.84
C ASP A 123 18.27 -2.41 -32.72
N LYS A 124 18.96 -3.01 -33.69
CA LYS A 124 20.42 -3.02 -33.81
C LYS A 124 21.06 -1.64 -33.93
N LEU A 125 20.32 -0.63 -34.36
CA LEU A 125 20.80 0.74 -34.57
C LEU A 125 21.42 1.39 -33.33
N PHE A 126 21.08 0.89 -32.12
CA PHE A 126 21.52 1.49 -30.86
C PHE A 126 22.77 0.82 -30.28
N GLU A 127 23.02 -0.47 -30.56
CA GLU A 127 24.03 -1.28 -29.85
C GLU A 127 24.83 -2.20 -30.77
N ASN A 128 24.72 -2.09 -32.06
CA ASN A 128 25.25 -3.01 -33.07
C ASN A 128 24.75 -4.45 -32.96
N LYS A 129 23.94 -4.77 -31.94
CA LYS A 129 23.26 -6.07 -31.72
C LYS A 129 21.86 -5.81 -31.17
N ASN A 130 20.95 -6.77 -31.34
CA ASN A 130 19.68 -6.76 -30.66
C ASN A 130 19.89 -7.14 -29.20
N PHE A 131 19.10 -6.58 -28.32
CA PHE A 131 18.95 -7.05 -26.96
C PHE A 131 17.45 -7.15 -26.63
N PHE A 132 17.14 -7.78 -25.50
CA PHE A 132 15.78 -8.01 -25.05
C PHE A 132 15.58 -7.33 -23.72
N VAL A 133 14.38 -6.78 -23.54
CA VAL A 133 13.99 -6.04 -22.33
C VAL A 133 12.74 -6.69 -21.75
N SER A 134 12.78 -7.02 -20.48
CA SER A 134 11.60 -7.40 -19.71
C SER A 134 11.61 -6.66 -18.37
N ALA A 135 10.50 -6.67 -17.65
CA ALA A 135 10.40 -5.95 -16.39
C ALA A 135 9.56 -6.68 -15.34
N VAL A 136 9.85 -6.36 -14.08
CA VAL A 136 9.03 -6.71 -12.93
C VAL A 136 8.59 -5.44 -12.23
N GLU A 137 7.36 -5.43 -11.71
CA GLU A 137 6.89 -4.45 -10.75
C GLU A 137 7.37 -4.84 -9.36
N LEU A 138 7.87 -3.87 -8.61
CA LEU A 138 8.34 -4.04 -7.24
C LEU A 138 7.47 -3.21 -6.31
N GLU A 139 6.93 -3.85 -5.28
CA GLU A 139 6.30 -3.15 -4.17
C GLU A 139 7.11 -3.41 -2.89
N GLY A 140 7.46 -2.34 -2.20
CA GLY A 140 8.23 -2.40 -0.98
C GLY A 140 7.36 -2.62 0.26
N TYR A 141 8.03 -2.65 1.40
CA TYR A 141 7.44 -2.68 2.73
C TYR A 141 7.97 -1.51 3.55
N ASN A 142 7.32 -1.21 4.68
CA ASN A 142 7.74 -0.09 5.51
C ASN A 142 8.96 -0.48 6.38
N LEU A 143 10.17 -0.37 5.79
CA LEU A 143 11.42 -0.68 6.49
C LEU A 143 11.65 0.23 7.70
N LEU A 144 11.19 1.48 7.67
CA LEU A 144 11.41 2.47 8.75
C LEU A 144 10.59 2.15 10.02
N ASN A 145 9.51 1.37 9.88
CA ASN A 145 8.70 0.95 11.04
C ASN A 145 9.25 -0.32 11.73
N MET A 146 10.36 -0.89 11.23
CA MET A 146 10.98 -2.07 11.80
C MET A 146 12.05 -1.71 12.81
N SER A 147 12.30 -2.59 13.78
CA SER A 147 13.41 -2.43 14.71
C SER A 147 14.77 -2.40 14.01
N TYR A 148 15.77 -1.82 14.66
CA TYR A 148 17.12 -1.71 14.10
C TYR A 148 17.68 -3.06 13.63
N ASP A 149 17.49 -4.12 14.44
CA ASP A 149 17.99 -5.47 14.14
C ASP A 149 17.21 -6.12 12.98
N GLU A 150 15.90 -5.90 12.91
CA GLU A 150 15.07 -6.35 11.79
C GLU A 150 15.45 -5.64 10.50
N GLN A 151 15.66 -4.34 10.54
CA GLN A 151 16.16 -3.58 9.40
C GLN A 151 17.48 -4.17 8.90
N LEU A 152 18.43 -4.47 9.80
CA LEU A 152 19.70 -5.10 9.41
C LEU A 152 19.52 -6.46 8.76
N LYS A 153 18.65 -7.32 9.30
CA LYS A 153 18.33 -8.62 8.70
C LYS A 153 17.74 -8.45 7.29
N LYS A 154 16.76 -7.57 7.13
CA LYS A 154 16.12 -7.29 5.82
C LYS A 154 17.11 -6.72 4.82
N ILE A 155 17.95 -5.77 5.22
CA ILE A 155 19.00 -5.19 4.38
C ILE A 155 20.00 -6.28 3.92
N ASN A 156 20.39 -7.20 4.79
CA ASN A 156 21.25 -8.29 4.41
C ASN A 156 20.61 -9.22 3.36
N ILE A 157 19.32 -9.53 3.51
CA ILE A 157 18.60 -10.32 2.51
C ILE A 157 18.51 -9.56 1.18
N LEU A 158 18.21 -8.26 1.22
CA LEU A 158 18.22 -7.39 0.02
C LEU A 158 19.60 -7.29 -0.63
N ARG A 159 20.69 -7.34 0.14
CA ARG A 159 22.05 -7.42 -0.40
C ARG A 159 22.20 -8.65 -1.28
N PHE A 160 21.76 -9.82 -0.83
CA PHE A 160 21.77 -11.04 -1.65
C PHE A 160 20.89 -10.92 -2.89
N PHE A 161 19.73 -10.27 -2.80
CA PHE A 161 18.89 -9.98 -3.96
C PHE A 161 19.67 -9.17 -5.01
N TRP A 162 20.27 -8.03 -4.63
CA TRP A 162 21.04 -7.21 -5.56
C TRP A 162 22.31 -7.91 -6.09
N SER A 163 22.99 -8.66 -5.23
CA SER A 163 24.19 -9.44 -5.64
C SER A 163 23.86 -10.47 -6.71
N SER A 164 22.68 -11.05 -6.65
CA SER A 164 22.24 -12.14 -7.51
C SER A 164 21.79 -11.71 -8.91
N ILE A 165 21.62 -10.41 -9.16
CA ILE A 165 21.25 -9.89 -10.48
C ILE A 165 22.52 -9.78 -11.32
N GLU A 166 22.69 -10.70 -12.28
CA GLU A 166 23.89 -10.82 -13.12
C GLU A 166 23.78 -10.11 -14.47
N VAL A 167 22.67 -9.46 -14.74
CA VAL A 167 22.41 -8.69 -15.95
C VAL A 167 22.34 -7.19 -15.64
N ASN A 168 22.62 -6.36 -16.64
CA ASN A 168 22.38 -4.92 -16.51
C ASN A 168 20.89 -4.68 -16.31
N CYS A 169 20.53 -3.75 -15.45
CA CYS A 169 19.15 -3.42 -15.15
C CYS A 169 18.96 -1.94 -14.88
N SER A 170 17.71 -1.49 -14.90
CA SER A 170 17.33 -0.14 -14.48
C SER A 170 16.17 -0.22 -13.51
N LEU A 171 16.38 0.33 -12.32
CA LEU A 171 15.29 0.57 -11.36
C LEU A 171 14.64 1.90 -11.71
N VAL A 172 13.35 1.87 -11.96
CA VAL A 172 12.56 3.03 -12.39
C VAL A 172 11.47 3.32 -11.38
N LYS A 173 11.43 4.54 -10.89
CA LYS A 173 10.29 5.09 -10.13
C LYS A 173 9.49 5.95 -11.09
N LEU A 174 8.22 5.61 -11.29
CA LEU A 174 7.26 6.41 -12.02
C LEU A 174 6.30 7.10 -11.06
N GLU A 175 6.03 8.36 -11.33
CA GLU A 175 4.90 9.08 -10.75
C GLU A 175 3.71 8.89 -11.66
N LYS A 176 2.90 7.90 -11.37
CA LYS A 176 1.67 7.69 -12.13
C LYS A 176 0.57 8.51 -11.50
N ASN A 177 -0.10 9.34 -12.30
CA ASN A 177 -1.34 9.98 -11.85
C ASN A 177 -2.27 8.90 -11.32
N PHE A 178 -2.85 9.16 -10.15
CA PHE A 178 -3.87 8.30 -9.59
C PHE A 178 -4.91 7.98 -10.68
N ASN A 179 -5.19 6.69 -10.92
CA ASN A 179 -6.11 6.30 -11.98
C ASN A 179 -7.56 6.69 -11.61
N LYS A 180 -7.87 7.97 -11.78
CA LYS A 180 -9.18 8.58 -11.52
C LYS A 180 -10.27 7.86 -12.30
N ILE A 181 -9.96 7.42 -13.52
CA ILE A 181 -10.93 6.85 -14.47
C ILE A 181 -11.55 5.55 -13.94
N LYS A 182 -10.77 4.66 -13.33
CA LYS A 182 -11.32 3.40 -12.79
C LYS A 182 -12.23 3.66 -11.58
N GLY A 183 -11.80 4.49 -10.65
CA GLY A 183 -12.60 4.87 -9.48
C GLY A 183 -13.88 5.61 -9.87
N THR A 184 -13.81 6.58 -10.78
CA THR A 184 -14.98 7.33 -11.25
C THR A 184 -15.95 6.45 -12.04
N LYS A 185 -15.48 5.54 -12.89
CA LYS A 185 -16.34 4.55 -13.57
C LYS A 185 -17.08 3.67 -12.58
N TYR A 186 -16.40 3.15 -11.57
CA TYR A 186 -17.02 2.33 -10.54
C TYR A 186 -18.10 3.08 -9.77
N LEU A 187 -17.80 4.30 -9.27
CA LEU A 187 -18.77 5.11 -8.52
C LEU A 187 -19.96 5.54 -9.36
N ASN A 188 -19.75 5.91 -10.63
CA ASN A 188 -20.83 6.23 -11.56
C ASN A 188 -21.71 5.01 -11.86
N ALA A 189 -21.13 3.82 -12.02
CA ALA A 189 -21.89 2.59 -12.16
C ALA A 189 -22.77 2.33 -10.92
N LYS A 190 -22.24 2.55 -9.72
CA LYS A 190 -23.00 2.43 -8.45
C LYS A 190 -24.12 3.47 -8.33
N ILE A 191 -23.90 4.70 -8.76
CA ILE A 191 -24.96 5.74 -8.81
C ILE A 191 -26.12 5.28 -9.72
N ASN A 192 -25.81 4.68 -10.86
CA ASN A 192 -26.84 4.18 -11.77
C ASN A 192 -27.57 2.96 -11.17
N GLU A 193 -26.85 1.99 -10.61
CA GLU A 193 -27.46 0.85 -9.92
C GLU A 193 -28.41 1.27 -8.79
N LEU A 194 -28.08 2.32 -8.04
CA LEU A 194 -28.94 2.83 -6.95
C LEU A 194 -30.28 3.35 -7.47
N LYS A 195 -30.33 3.93 -8.66
CA LYS A 195 -31.59 4.44 -9.24
C LYS A 195 -32.57 3.32 -9.58
N ASP A 196 -32.05 2.12 -9.84
CA ASP A 196 -32.86 0.93 -10.19
C ASP A 196 -33.26 0.11 -8.95
N MET A 197 -32.77 0.47 -7.76
CA MET A 197 -33.11 -0.22 -6.52
C MET A 197 -34.50 0.16 -6.03
N LYS A 198 -35.21 -0.80 -5.43
CA LYS A 198 -36.50 -0.59 -4.72
C LYS A 198 -36.26 0.11 -3.37
N LEU A 199 -35.75 1.31 -3.39
CA LEU A 199 -35.54 2.16 -2.21
C LEU A 199 -36.47 3.38 -2.30
N ASN A 200 -36.78 3.99 -1.17
CA ASN A 200 -37.50 5.25 -1.20
C ASN A 200 -36.58 6.39 -1.72
N GLU A 201 -37.18 7.44 -2.25
CA GLU A 201 -36.46 8.54 -2.86
C GLU A 201 -35.45 9.20 -1.91
N LYS A 202 -35.76 9.32 -0.64
CA LYS A 202 -34.88 9.88 0.40
C LYS A 202 -33.62 9.02 0.60
N GLN A 203 -33.78 7.68 0.59
CA GLN A 203 -32.66 6.75 0.69
C GLN A 203 -31.77 6.82 -0.53
N ILE A 204 -32.34 6.89 -1.71
CA ILE A 204 -31.58 7.01 -2.97
C ILE A 204 -30.79 8.32 -2.96
N ASN A 205 -31.44 9.44 -2.67
CA ASN A 205 -30.82 10.75 -2.69
C ASN A 205 -29.66 10.89 -1.67
N SER A 206 -29.82 10.39 -0.45
CA SER A 206 -28.74 10.42 0.55
C SER A 206 -27.51 9.63 0.11
N ARG A 207 -27.71 8.46 -0.50
CA ARG A 207 -26.63 7.60 -1.00
C ARG A 207 -25.92 8.19 -2.22
N ILE A 208 -26.70 8.70 -3.19
CA ILE A 208 -26.14 9.38 -4.38
C ILE A 208 -25.32 10.59 -3.95
N LYS A 209 -25.76 11.33 -2.94
CA LYS A 209 -25.03 12.50 -2.43
C LYS A 209 -23.67 12.12 -1.88
N GLN A 210 -23.57 11.04 -1.08
CA GLN A 210 -22.30 10.51 -0.56
C GLN A 210 -21.39 9.99 -1.66
N LEU A 211 -21.93 9.32 -2.69
CA LEU A 211 -21.13 8.88 -3.82
C LEU A 211 -20.62 10.04 -4.67
N LYS A 212 -21.41 11.10 -4.83
CA LYS A 212 -20.97 12.34 -5.50
C LYS A 212 -19.89 13.07 -4.72
N ASP A 213 -19.99 13.14 -3.38
CA ASP A 213 -18.92 13.67 -2.53
C ASP A 213 -17.62 12.88 -2.71
N SER A 214 -17.72 11.55 -2.76
CA SER A 214 -16.57 10.70 -3.06
C SER A 214 -16.02 10.91 -4.48
N LEU A 215 -16.88 11.12 -5.49
CA LEU A 215 -16.46 11.44 -6.86
C LEU A 215 -15.73 12.79 -6.91
N GLN A 216 -16.27 13.79 -6.24
CA GLN A 216 -15.65 15.11 -6.17
C GLN A 216 -14.24 15.05 -5.58
N LEU A 217 -14.00 14.22 -4.56
CA LEU A 217 -12.65 13.97 -4.04
C LEU A 217 -11.69 13.38 -5.08
N PHE A 218 -12.19 12.66 -6.09
CA PHE A 218 -11.38 12.18 -7.21
C PHE A 218 -11.21 13.24 -8.32
N GLU A 219 -12.15 14.16 -8.47
CA GLU A 219 -12.17 15.16 -9.55
C GLU A 219 -11.47 16.46 -9.13
N ASP A 220 -11.65 16.89 -7.88
CA ASP A 220 -11.06 18.14 -7.37
C ASP A 220 -9.56 18.00 -7.12
N ASN A 221 -8.80 18.65 -8.00
CA ASN A 221 -7.40 18.99 -7.76
C ASN A 221 -7.25 20.19 -6.80
N GLY A 222 -8.35 20.64 -6.13
CA GLY A 222 -8.56 22.04 -5.77
C GLY A 222 -8.05 22.43 -4.38
N GLU A 223 -8.23 21.74 -3.30
CA GLU A 223 -7.78 22.22 -1.97
C GLU A 223 -6.82 21.28 -1.24
N LEU A 224 -6.72 20.03 -1.64
CA LEU A 224 -5.67 19.13 -1.19
C LEU A 224 -4.38 19.32 -1.98
N GLY A 225 -4.31 20.26 -2.91
CA GLY A 225 -3.17 21.01 -3.47
C GLY A 225 -1.93 20.24 -3.87
N LYS A 226 -1.91 18.94 -3.73
CA LYS A 226 -0.85 18.06 -4.20
C LYS A 226 -1.47 17.08 -5.18
N ASP A 227 -0.96 17.08 -6.39
CA ASP A 227 -1.25 16.06 -7.37
C ASP A 227 -1.18 14.68 -6.67
N ASN A 228 -2.27 13.93 -6.68
CA ASN A 228 -2.33 12.58 -6.11
C ASN A 228 -1.55 11.64 -7.03
N PHE A 229 -0.26 11.54 -6.82
CA PHE A 229 0.61 10.64 -7.57
C PHE A 229 0.74 9.32 -6.84
N GLN A 230 0.66 8.23 -7.60
CA GLN A 230 0.99 6.90 -7.15
C GLN A 230 2.42 6.58 -7.59
N HIS A 231 3.28 6.24 -6.64
CA HIS A 231 4.64 5.79 -6.94
C HIS A 231 4.63 4.32 -7.36
N LYS A 232 5.09 4.05 -8.57
CA LYS A 232 5.28 2.70 -9.09
C LYS A 232 6.76 2.44 -9.31
N TYR A 233 7.22 1.28 -8.87
CA TYR A 233 8.60 0.86 -9.01
C TYR A 233 8.69 -0.31 -9.97
N TYR A 234 9.54 -0.17 -10.98
CA TYR A 234 9.78 -1.20 -11.97
C TYR A 234 11.27 -1.51 -12.06
N LEU A 235 11.62 -2.78 -12.15
CA LEU A 235 12.98 -3.21 -12.44
C LEU A 235 13.00 -3.77 -13.86
N PHE A 236 13.59 -3.02 -14.78
CA PHE A 236 13.84 -3.44 -16.16
C PHE A 236 15.14 -4.18 -16.24
N LEU A 237 15.13 -5.34 -16.92
CA LEU A 237 16.25 -6.24 -17.06
C LEU A 237 16.62 -6.39 -18.53
N TYR A 238 17.92 -6.43 -18.86
CA TYR A 238 18.43 -6.43 -20.22
C TYR A 238 19.15 -7.72 -20.51
N TYR A 239 18.83 -8.36 -21.64
CA TYR A 239 19.36 -9.68 -22.02
C TYR A 239 19.95 -9.66 -23.43
N ASP A 240 20.98 -10.46 -23.63
CA ASP A 240 21.56 -10.70 -24.95
C ASP A 240 20.75 -11.76 -25.74
N GLU A 241 20.09 -12.69 -25.06
CA GLU A 241 19.32 -13.78 -25.67
C GLU A 241 17.92 -13.91 -25.12
N TYR A 242 16.94 -14.12 -26.02
CA TYR A 242 15.52 -14.27 -25.63
C TYR A 242 15.27 -15.45 -24.67
N LYS A 243 16.00 -16.57 -24.86
CA LYS A 243 15.79 -17.77 -24.04
C LYS A 243 16.08 -17.56 -22.55
N GLN A 244 17.01 -16.66 -22.21
CA GLN A 244 17.40 -16.36 -20.84
C GLN A 244 16.36 -15.53 -20.07
N CYS A 245 15.48 -14.81 -20.78
CA CYS A 245 14.55 -13.87 -20.17
C CYS A 245 13.65 -14.51 -19.10
N LYS A 246 13.04 -15.66 -19.44
CA LYS A 246 12.07 -16.33 -18.55
C LYS A 246 12.73 -16.90 -17.29
N GLU A 247 13.94 -17.46 -17.44
CA GLU A 247 14.68 -18.04 -16.32
C GLU A 247 15.16 -16.97 -15.34
N ILE A 248 15.79 -15.91 -15.86
CA ILE A 248 16.33 -14.84 -15.03
C ILE A 248 15.21 -14.08 -14.32
N ILE A 249 14.09 -13.77 -15.00
CA ILE A 249 12.94 -13.11 -14.38
C ILE A 249 12.35 -13.95 -13.25
N ASN A 250 12.15 -15.25 -13.48
CA ASN A 250 11.62 -16.11 -12.42
C ASN A 250 12.57 -16.14 -11.20
N GLY A 251 13.88 -16.16 -11.45
CA GLY A 251 14.88 -16.04 -10.39
C GLY A 251 14.80 -14.72 -9.63
N VAL A 252 14.62 -13.60 -10.33
CA VAL A 252 14.47 -12.27 -9.72
C VAL A 252 13.17 -12.19 -8.89
N VAL A 253 12.06 -12.72 -9.43
CA VAL A 253 10.77 -12.76 -8.71
C VAL A 253 10.91 -13.57 -7.42
N GLN A 254 11.44 -14.78 -7.48
CA GLN A 254 11.61 -15.65 -6.32
C GLN A 254 12.52 -15.03 -5.26
N LYS A 255 13.68 -14.46 -5.67
CA LYS A 255 14.64 -13.86 -4.75
C LYS A 255 14.10 -12.55 -4.13
N GLY A 256 13.35 -11.77 -4.91
CA GLY A 256 12.69 -10.57 -4.42
C GLY A 256 11.59 -10.89 -3.38
N GLN A 257 10.78 -11.93 -3.65
CA GLN A 257 9.78 -12.41 -2.69
C GLN A 257 10.45 -12.95 -1.40
N ASN A 258 11.56 -13.65 -1.51
CA ASN A 258 12.35 -14.08 -0.34
C ASN A 258 12.90 -12.90 0.46
N ALA A 259 13.16 -11.77 -0.20
CA ALA A 259 13.56 -10.52 0.46
C ALA A 259 12.36 -9.75 1.07
N GLY A 260 11.14 -10.27 0.94
CA GLY A 260 9.92 -9.65 1.46
C GLY A 260 9.33 -8.58 0.54
N LEU A 261 9.86 -8.39 -0.67
CA LEU A 261 9.26 -7.54 -1.68
C LEU A 261 8.11 -8.27 -2.38
N ASN A 262 7.03 -7.56 -2.68
CA ASN A 262 6.03 -8.07 -3.61
C ASN A 262 6.54 -7.84 -5.03
N VAL A 263 6.83 -8.91 -5.76
CA VAL A 263 7.46 -8.85 -7.08
C VAL A 263 6.59 -9.57 -8.08
N ASN A 264 6.11 -8.85 -9.09
CA ASN A 264 5.26 -9.38 -10.15
C ASN A 264 5.88 -9.12 -11.54
N SER A 265 5.94 -10.16 -12.37
CA SER A 265 6.39 -9.99 -13.76
C SER A 265 5.34 -9.26 -14.59
N LEU A 266 5.77 -8.32 -15.44
CA LEU A 266 4.87 -7.58 -16.32
C LEU A 266 4.55 -8.38 -17.58
N ASN A 267 3.28 -8.33 -18.01
CA ASN A 267 2.86 -8.81 -19.32
C ASN A 267 3.18 -7.80 -20.45
N GLY A 268 2.83 -8.14 -21.70
CA GLY A 268 3.14 -7.28 -22.84
C GLY A 268 2.44 -5.91 -22.82
N TYR A 269 1.23 -5.83 -22.32
CA TYR A 269 0.49 -4.56 -22.20
C TYR A 269 1.09 -3.67 -21.11
N GLU A 270 1.40 -4.26 -19.97
CA GLU A 270 1.93 -3.56 -18.79
C GLU A 270 3.31 -2.97 -19.04
N ILE A 271 4.24 -3.74 -19.64
CA ILE A 271 5.60 -3.26 -19.92
C ILE A 271 5.60 -2.12 -20.95
N ILE A 272 4.75 -2.19 -21.99
CA ILE A 272 4.63 -1.13 -22.98
C ILE A 272 4.07 0.14 -22.36
N ASN A 273 3.02 0.03 -21.54
CA ASN A 273 2.45 1.17 -20.84
C ASN A 273 3.41 1.78 -19.79
N ALA A 274 4.21 0.96 -19.11
CA ALA A 274 5.23 1.47 -18.19
C ALA A 274 6.30 2.30 -18.93
N ILE A 275 6.78 1.82 -20.09
CA ILE A 275 7.76 2.57 -20.90
C ILE A 275 7.14 3.84 -21.50
N LYS A 276 5.90 3.75 -22.03
CA LYS A 276 5.18 4.91 -22.55
C LYS A 276 5.07 6.00 -21.51
N TYR A 277 4.66 5.65 -20.29
CA TYR A 277 4.48 6.60 -19.21
C TYR A 277 5.82 7.26 -18.76
N LEU A 278 6.93 6.52 -18.82
CA LEU A 278 8.26 7.09 -18.56
C LEU A 278 8.64 8.15 -19.59
N LEU A 279 8.27 7.95 -20.85
CA LEU A 279 8.65 8.81 -21.98
C LEU A 279 7.66 9.95 -22.18
N ASP A 280 6.37 9.68 -21.96
CA ASP A 280 5.28 10.65 -22.11
C ASP A 280 4.21 10.44 -21.03
N PRO A 281 4.31 11.16 -19.89
CA PRO A 281 3.36 11.06 -18.79
C PRO A 281 2.04 11.81 -19.02
N SER A 282 1.90 12.59 -20.12
CA SER A 282 0.74 13.46 -20.37
C SER A 282 -0.47 12.72 -20.90
N GLU A 283 -0.28 11.57 -21.54
CA GLU A 283 -1.35 10.83 -22.21
C GLU A 283 -1.86 9.63 -21.39
N GLU A 284 -3.09 9.22 -21.69
CA GLU A 284 -3.68 7.98 -21.15
C GLU A 284 -2.89 6.73 -21.58
N GLU A 285 -3.06 5.65 -20.85
CA GLU A 285 -2.51 4.35 -21.25
C GLU A 285 -2.99 3.95 -22.65
N PHE A 286 -2.11 3.32 -23.42
CA PHE A 286 -2.52 2.75 -24.70
C PHE A 286 -3.58 1.66 -24.48
N SER A 287 -4.61 1.65 -25.33
CA SER A 287 -5.60 0.58 -25.30
C SER A 287 -4.98 -0.76 -25.72
N ASP A 288 -5.48 -1.85 -25.15
CA ASP A 288 -5.02 -3.20 -25.46
C ASP A 288 -5.11 -3.52 -26.95
N GLU A 289 -6.16 -3.02 -27.63
CA GLU A 289 -6.34 -3.17 -29.08
C GLU A 289 -5.22 -2.48 -29.86
N LEU A 290 -4.83 -1.27 -29.47
CA LEU A 290 -3.77 -0.51 -30.11
C LEU A 290 -2.42 -1.22 -29.98
N ILE A 291 -2.11 -1.72 -28.79
CA ILE A 291 -0.89 -2.48 -28.50
C ILE A 291 -0.87 -3.77 -29.32
N TYR A 292 -1.97 -4.53 -29.31
CA TYR A 292 -2.07 -5.80 -30.03
C TYR A 292 -1.85 -5.62 -31.52
N LYS A 293 -2.45 -4.58 -32.12
CA LYS A 293 -2.29 -4.25 -33.54
C LYS A 293 -0.85 -3.90 -33.92
N ASN A 294 -0.13 -3.24 -33.02
CA ASN A 294 1.23 -2.73 -33.28
C ASN A 294 2.35 -3.56 -32.63
N LYS A 295 2.06 -4.74 -32.08
CA LYS A 295 3.05 -5.58 -31.37
C LYS A 295 4.33 -5.89 -32.17
N ASN A 296 4.26 -5.93 -33.50
CA ASN A 296 5.39 -6.19 -34.37
C ASN A 296 6.15 -4.90 -34.82
N ASN A 297 5.61 -3.73 -34.50
CA ASN A 297 6.23 -2.43 -34.82
C ASN A 297 5.91 -1.40 -33.73
N LEU A 298 6.52 -1.56 -32.55
CA LEU A 298 6.29 -0.69 -31.40
C LEU A 298 6.71 0.77 -31.65
N LYS A 299 7.61 1.01 -32.61
CA LYS A 299 8.03 2.36 -32.98
C LYS A 299 6.88 3.24 -33.46
N GLU A 300 5.81 2.66 -34.00
CA GLU A 300 4.65 3.43 -34.45
C GLU A 300 3.86 4.09 -33.31
N ILE A 301 3.76 3.40 -32.17
CA ILE A 301 2.99 3.86 -31.02
C ILE A 301 3.84 4.53 -29.94
N MET A 302 5.13 4.22 -29.85
CA MET A 302 6.03 4.73 -28.80
C MET A 302 6.89 5.92 -29.25
N LYS A 303 6.75 6.39 -30.49
CA LYS A 303 7.52 7.52 -31.00
C LYS A 303 7.13 8.81 -30.28
N PHE A 304 8.13 9.62 -30.01
CA PHE A 304 7.91 10.98 -29.56
C PHE A 304 7.24 11.81 -30.70
N ASP A 305 6.50 12.83 -30.29
CA ASP A 305 6.19 13.93 -31.18
C ASP A 305 7.45 14.68 -31.61
N ASN A 306 7.30 15.84 -32.24
CA ASN A 306 8.44 16.63 -32.65
C ASN A 306 9.35 16.99 -31.49
N CYS A 307 10.59 16.46 -31.47
CA CYS A 307 11.59 16.76 -30.44
C CYS A 307 12.54 17.88 -30.82
N PHE A 308 12.70 18.84 -29.92
CA PHE A 308 13.68 19.91 -30.11
C PHE A 308 14.59 20.05 -28.87
N PHE A 309 15.88 19.73 -29.05
CA PHE A 309 16.88 19.80 -27.99
C PHE A 309 17.43 21.21 -27.83
N LYS A 310 17.29 21.78 -26.62
CA LYS A 310 17.81 23.09 -26.20
C LYS A 310 19.07 22.88 -25.38
N LYS A 311 19.60 23.95 -24.80
CA LYS A 311 20.81 23.92 -23.96
C LYS A 311 20.67 23.05 -22.73
N ASP A 312 19.57 23.18 -22.02
CA ASP A 312 19.29 22.62 -20.70
C ASP A 312 17.95 21.87 -20.61
N SER A 313 17.22 21.77 -21.72
CA SER A 313 15.93 21.13 -21.83
C SER A 313 15.71 20.58 -23.24
N PHE A 314 14.61 19.84 -23.45
CA PHE A 314 14.08 19.53 -24.76
C PHE A 314 12.54 19.56 -24.74
N SER A 315 11.92 19.85 -25.86
CA SER A 315 10.48 19.81 -26.02
C SER A 315 10.08 18.57 -26.81
N SER A 316 8.93 17.97 -26.43
CA SER A 316 8.24 16.94 -27.20
C SER A 316 6.74 17.17 -27.08
N GLY A 317 6.05 17.32 -28.23
CA GLY A 317 4.64 17.70 -28.22
C GLY A 317 4.44 19.06 -27.51
N GLU A 318 3.51 19.09 -26.57
CA GLU A 318 3.19 20.28 -25.78
C GLU A 318 4.02 20.39 -24.49
N LEU A 319 4.87 19.40 -24.20
CA LEU A 319 5.64 19.37 -22.98
C LEU A 319 7.11 19.76 -23.16
N GLU A 320 7.63 20.45 -22.16
CA GLU A 320 9.06 20.72 -21.99
C GLU A 320 9.64 19.75 -20.95
N TYR A 321 10.80 19.19 -21.27
CA TYR A 321 11.49 18.19 -20.44
C TYR A 321 12.88 18.68 -20.03
N ASN A 322 13.29 18.29 -18.83
CA ASN A 322 14.68 18.39 -18.38
C ASN A 322 15.11 17.05 -17.78
N ILE A 323 16.28 16.58 -18.19
CA ILE A 323 16.92 15.43 -17.58
C ILE A 323 18.12 15.94 -16.80
N SER A 324 18.19 15.55 -15.52
CA SER A 324 19.29 15.84 -14.62
C SER A 324 19.83 14.57 -13.99
N THR A 325 21.07 14.63 -13.49
CA THR A 325 21.74 13.48 -12.86
C THR A 325 22.43 13.90 -11.57
N ILE A 326 22.76 12.96 -10.69
CA ILE A 326 23.51 13.24 -9.46
C ILE A 326 25.01 13.37 -9.79
N ARG A 327 25.58 14.51 -9.47
CA ARG A 327 27.02 14.76 -9.58
C ARG A 327 27.77 14.36 -8.31
N GLU A 328 27.23 14.74 -7.14
CA GLU A 328 27.84 14.46 -5.84
C GLU A 328 26.83 13.83 -4.90
N PHE A 329 27.27 12.82 -4.15
CA PHE A 329 26.51 12.13 -3.15
C PHE A 329 26.89 12.61 -1.74
N PRO A 330 26.01 12.45 -0.72
CA PRO A 330 26.37 12.74 0.66
C PRO A 330 27.61 11.96 1.08
N LYS A 331 28.48 12.57 1.86
CA LYS A 331 29.74 11.95 2.33
C LYS A 331 29.50 10.73 3.21
N PHE A 332 28.46 10.78 4.03
CA PHE A 332 28.05 9.71 4.94
C PHE A 332 26.54 9.45 4.73
N PRO A 333 26.21 8.62 3.78
CA PRO A 333 24.80 8.29 3.52
C PRO A 333 24.23 7.51 4.71
N GLU A 334 23.09 7.96 5.19
CA GLU A 334 22.32 7.25 6.21
C GLU A 334 21.56 6.07 5.59
N ARG A 335 20.98 5.23 6.43
CA ARG A 335 20.12 4.14 5.97
C ARG A 335 18.91 4.71 5.24
N CYS A 336 18.42 4.04 4.22
CA CYS A 336 17.37 4.52 3.30
C CYS A 336 17.78 5.81 2.55
N TRP A 337 19.05 5.99 2.25
CA TRP A 337 19.59 7.18 1.60
C TRP A 337 18.97 7.52 0.23
N MET A 338 18.31 6.57 -0.41
CA MET A 338 17.60 6.84 -1.68
C MET A 338 16.20 7.45 -1.46
N LEU A 339 15.64 7.42 -0.24
CA LEU A 339 14.31 7.96 0.03
C LEU A 339 14.12 9.42 -0.44
N PRO A 340 15.03 10.37 -0.16
CA PRO A 340 14.89 11.74 -0.67
C PRO A 340 14.82 11.83 -2.20
N LEU A 341 15.40 10.86 -2.91
CA LEU A 341 15.33 10.79 -4.37
C LEU A 341 13.94 10.36 -4.84
N MET A 342 13.29 9.50 -4.07
CA MET A 342 11.99 8.89 -4.41
C MET A 342 10.79 9.74 -3.97
N THR A 343 10.97 10.64 -3.00
CA THR A 343 9.92 11.58 -2.56
C THR A 343 9.79 12.80 -3.48
N SER A 344 10.63 12.92 -4.50
CA SER A 344 10.57 14.01 -5.47
C SER A 344 9.43 13.84 -6.46
N ASP A 345 8.89 14.96 -6.96
CA ASP A 345 7.85 15.01 -8.01
C ASP A 345 8.43 14.71 -9.42
N SER A 346 9.42 13.84 -9.52
CA SER A 346 10.13 13.50 -10.75
C SER A 346 10.12 11.99 -10.97
N SER A 347 10.04 11.54 -12.22
CA SER A 347 10.37 10.15 -12.52
C SER A 347 11.87 9.93 -12.33
N VAL A 348 12.25 8.82 -11.72
CA VAL A 348 13.65 8.50 -11.39
C VAL A 348 14.06 7.23 -12.12
N VAL A 349 15.21 7.26 -12.78
CA VAL A 349 15.83 6.10 -13.42
C VAL A 349 17.19 5.86 -12.82
N ILE A 350 17.38 4.69 -12.21
CA ILE A 350 18.66 4.24 -11.64
C ILE A 350 19.20 3.15 -12.53
N ASN A 351 20.19 3.48 -13.36
CA ASN A 351 20.89 2.48 -14.19
C ASN A 351 21.91 1.72 -13.35
N ILE A 352 21.82 0.41 -13.33
CA ILE A 352 22.65 -0.50 -12.56
C ILE A 352 23.34 -1.46 -13.51
N GLY A 353 24.66 -1.32 -13.64
CA GLY A 353 25.48 -2.16 -14.51
C GLY A 353 26.25 -3.20 -13.72
N VAL A 354 26.41 -4.37 -14.33
CA VAL A 354 27.26 -5.45 -13.80
C VAL A 354 28.71 -5.19 -14.20
N LEU A 355 29.61 -5.25 -13.24
CA LEU A 355 31.02 -4.98 -13.43
C LEU A 355 31.84 -6.29 -13.34
N ASN A 356 32.88 -6.37 -14.16
CA ASN A 356 33.81 -7.47 -14.08
C ASN A 356 34.66 -7.38 -12.79
N LYS A 357 34.55 -8.37 -11.91
CA LYS A 357 35.22 -8.44 -10.60
C LYS A 357 36.71 -8.14 -10.69
N GLN A 358 37.42 -8.74 -11.63
CA GLN A 358 38.89 -8.57 -11.80
C GLN A 358 39.26 -7.12 -12.17
N LYS A 359 38.46 -6.45 -13.03
CA LYS A 359 38.68 -5.05 -13.41
C LYS A 359 38.42 -4.12 -12.23
N VAL A 360 37.42 -4.43 -11.43
CA VAL A 360 37.08 -3.63 -10.23
C VAL A 360 38.18 -3.75 -9.19
N VAL A 361 38.65 -4.95 -8.88
CA VAL A 361 39.72 -5.19 -7.92
C VAL A 361 40.99 -4.44 -8.35
N LYS A 362 41.40 -4.50 -9.63
CA LYS A 362 42.55 -3.71 -10.13
C LYS A 362 42.38 -2.20 -9.95
N LYS A 363 41.20 -1.68 -10.28
CA LYS A 363 40.90 -0.24 -10.08
C LYS A 363 40.93 0.15 -8.60
N LEU A 364 40.40 -0.69 -7.74
CA LEU A 364 40.34 -0.49 -6.31
C LEU A 364 41.75 -0.46 -5.71
N GLN A 365 42.58 -1.46 -6.04
CA GLN A 365 43.99 -1.51 -5.64
C GLN A 365 44.76 -0.24 -6.09
N SER A 366 44.59 0.15 -7.36
CA SER A 366 45.19 1.39 -7.87
C SER A 366 44.71 2.62 -7.10
N THR A 367 43.44 2.70 -6.74
CA THR A 367 42.87 3.82 -5.97
C THR A 367 43.44 3.86 -4.55
N ILE A 368 43.52 2.71 -3.87
CA ILE A 368 44.11 2.58 -2.53
C ILE A 368 45.60 3.04 -2.56
N LEU A 369 46.39 2.56 -3.52
CA LEU A 369 47.78 2.95 -3.65
C LEU A 369 47.95 4.44 -3.91
N ASN A 370 47.08 5.04 -4.76
CA ASN A 370 47.11 6.50 -5.02
C ASN A 370 46.75 7.30 -3.78
N LEU A 371 45.78 6.84 -2.98
CA LEU A 371 45.41 7.51 -1.73
C LEU A 371 46.53 7.42 -0.70
N GLN A 372 47.14 6.27 -0.53
CA GLN A 372 48.29 6.09 0.35
C GLN A 372 49.46 7.01 -0.08
N SER A 373 49.78 7.07 -1.37
CA SER A 373 50.81 7.96 -1.89
C SER A 373 50.48 9.42 -1.65
N ASN A 374 49.21 9.84 -1.88
CA ASN A 374 48.79 11.21 -1.67
C ASN A 374 48.81 11.58 -0.17
N MET A 375 48.55 10.64 0.76
CA MET A 375 48.71 10.87 2.19
C MET A 375 50.15 11.16 2.61
N TYR A 376 51.14 10.47 2.03
CA TYR A 376 52.55 10.73 2.30
C TYR A 376 53.02 12.09 1.81
N THR A 377 52.35 12.66 0.79
CA THR A 377 52.70 13.95 0.22
C THR A 377 52.08 15.14 0.93
N LEU A 378 51.09 14.92 1.82
CA LEU A 378 50.46 16.00 2.58
C LEU A 378 51.38 16.57 3.62
N SER A 379 51.47 17.89 3.65
CA SER A 379 52.23 18.61 4.68
C SER A 379 51.55 18.47 6.05
N LYS A 380 52.33 18.48 7.16
CA LYS A 380 51.81 18.41 8.53
C LYS A 380 50.79 19.52 8.88
N LYS A 381 50.57 20.52 8.02
CA LYS A 381 49.62 21.64 8.21
C LYS A 381 48.21 21.34 7.67
N GLU A 382 48.00 20.25 6.91
CA GLU A 382 46.69 19.89 6.31
C GLU A 382 46.03 18.73 7.04
N LEU A 383 45.89 18.83 8.36
CA LEU A 383 45.33 17.77 9.24
C LEU A 383 43.91 17.33 8.83
N ILE A 384 43.06 18.27 8.37
CA ILE A 384 41.67 17.97 7.97
C ILE A 384 41.66 17.13 6.69
N GLY A 385 42.46 17.51 5.69
CA GLY A 385 42.54 16.76 4.43
C GLY A 385 43.13 15.35 4.60
N ALA A 386 44.11 15.20 5.53
CA ALA A 386 44.68 13.91 5.87
C ALA A 386 43.62 12.96 6.52
N ARG A 387 42.80 13.47 7.43
CA ARG A 387 41.73 12.71 8.08
C ARG A 387 40.65 12.26 7.09
N GLU A 388 40.25 13.16 6.17
CA GLU A 388 39.30 12.77 5.10
C GLU A 388 39.86 11.65 4.21
N MET A 389 41.12 11.74 3.82
CA MET A 389 41.79 10.71 3.01
C MET A 389 41.94 9.38 3.77
N GLN A 390 42.20 9.45 5.06
CA GLN A 390 42.30 8.27 5.92
C GLN A 390 40.94 7.55 5.98
N LEU A 391 39.85 8.27 6.20
CA LEU A 391 38.50 7.69 6.19
C LEU A 391 38.17 7.09 4.82
N GLU A 392 38.51 7.78 3.72
CA GLU A 392 38.32 7.21 2.37
C GLU A 392 39.13 5.91 2.20
N LEU A 393 40.34 5.85 2.71
CA LEU A 393 41.20 4.65 2.63
C LEU A 393 40.63 3.48 3.43
N GLU A 394 40.13 3.72 4.63
CA GLU A 394 39.45 2.73 5.45
C GLU A 394 38.23 2.14 4.72
N ILE A 395 37.40 3.00 4.12
CA ILE A 395 36.24 2.62 3.31
C ILE A 395 36.65 1.71 2.15
N TYR A 396 37.69 2.09 1.38
CA TYR A 396 38.13 1.28 0.24
C TYR A 396 38.74 -0.06 0.66
N ASN A 397 39.40 -0.11 1.83
CA ASN A 397 39.92 -1.37 2.39
C ASN A 397 38.76 -2.27 2.81
N GLU A 398 37.73 -1.78 3.51
CA GLU A 398 36.54 -2.57 3.84
C GLU A 398 35.85 -3.13 2.59
N VAL A 399 35.73 -2.34 1.51
CA VAL A 399 35.17 -2.81 0.24
C VAL A 399 36.06 -3.89 -0.37
N ALA A 400 37.40 -3.72 -0.32
CA ALA A 400 38.35 -4.71 -0.84
C ALA A 400 38.26 -6.04 -0.09
N ASP A 401 38.15 -6.00 1.23
CA ASP A 401 38.03 -7.15 2.10
C ASP A 401 36.72 -7.89 1.85
N SER A 402 35.60 -7.19 1.73
CA SER A 402 34.28 -7.76 1.46
C SER A 402 34.21 -8.48 0.09
N ILE A 403 34.89 -7.92 -0.92
CA ILE A 403 35.06 -8.58 -2.24
C ILE A 403 35.95 -9.80 -2.12
N GLY A 404 37.00 -9.74 -1.32
CA GLY A 404 37.97 -10.83 -1.08
C GLY A 404 37.32 -12.05 -0.44
N TYR A 405 36.49 -11.88 0.54
CA TYR A 405 35.69 -12.94 1.19
C TYR A 405 34.58 -13.52 0.31
N GLY A 406 34.31 -12.95 -0.87
CA GLY A 406 33.36 -13.48 -1.87
C GLY A 406 31.89 -13.14 -1.64
N ASP A 407 31.56 -12.45 -0.56
CA ASP A 407 30.17 -12.15 -0.16
C ASP A 407 29.59 -10.89 -0.83
N GLU A 408 30.43 -10.10 -1.54
CA GLU A 408 30.02 -8.82 -2.09
C GLU A 408 30.23 -8.73 -3.59
N THR A 409 29.30 -8.07 -4.28
CA THR A 409 29.42 -7.72 -5.69
C THR A 409 29.40 -6.20 -5.85
N ILE A 410 30.21 -5.70 -6.77
CA ILE A 410 30.23 -4.28 -7.09
C ILE A 410 29.42 -4.03 -8.35
N LYS A 411 28.53 -3.05 -8.26
CA LYS A 411 27.67 -2.60 -9.35
C LYS A 411 28.07 -1.18 -9.77
N SER A 412 27.87 -0.87 -11.04
CA SER A 412 27.90 0.52 -11.52
C SER A 412 26.52 1.13 -11.35
N MET A 413 26.41 2.28 -10.70
CA MET A 413 25.15 2.96 -10.46
C MET A 413 25.20 4.40 -11.02
N ASN A 414 24.14 4.79 -11.76
CA ASN A 414 23.93 6.16 -12.21
C ASN A 414 22.45 6.54 -12.05
N ILE A 415 22.16 7.73 -11.51
CA ILE A 415 20.81 8.15 -11.13
C ILE A 415 20.40 9.36 -11.96
N PHE A 416 19.25 9.27 -12.62
CA PHE A 416 18.66 10.32 -13.44
C PHE A 416 17.28 10.70 -12.94
N PHE A 417 16.95 11.98 -13.11
CA PHE A 417 15.63 12.56 -12.87
C PHE A 417 15.08 13.08 -14.18
N ILE A 418 13.82 12.74 -14.44
CA ILE A 418 13.06 13.25 -15.58
C ILE A 418 12.01 14.21 -15.04
N ASN A 419 12.19 15.50 -15.33
CA ASN A 419 11.23 16.55 -15.02
C ASN A 419 10.49 16.96 -16.28
N TYR A 420 9.22 17.28 -16.18
CA TYR A 420 8.42 17.80 -17.27
C TYR A 420 7.50 18.93 -16.79
N GLY A 421 7.12 19.79 -17.69
CA GLY A 421 6.21 20.90 -17.44
C GLY A 421 5.51 21.35 -18.72
N VAL A 422 4.35 21.98 -18.57
CA VAL A 422 3.56 22.52 -19.70
C VAL A 422 4.29 23.72 -20.34
N ASP A 423 5.06 24.43 -19.56
CA ASP A 423 5.87 25.55 -20.02
C ASP A 423 7.27 25.56 -19.38
N LYS A 424 8.17 26.39 -19.94
CA LYS A 424 9.53 26.51 -19.46
C LYS A 424 9.61 27.01 -18.02
N LYS A 425 8.72 27.90 -17.58
CA LYS A 425 8.72 28.46 -16.24
C LYS A 425 8.33 27.41 -15.19
N ASN A 426 7.33 26.59 -15.50
CA ASN A 426 6.92 25.47 -14.66
C ASN A 426 8.05 24.46 -14.51
N LEU A 427 8.71 24.09 -15.63
CA LEU A 427 9.84 23.17 -15.64
C LEU A 427 11.03 23.71 -14.82
N GLU A 428 11.38 25.00 -14.98
CA GLU A 428 12.46 25.63 -14.21
C GLU A 428 12.15 25.63 -12.70
N ASN A 429 10.91 25.88 -12.31
CA ASN A 429 10.49 25.84 -10.91
C ASN A 429 10.59 24.41 -10.34
N LYS A 430 10.09 23.41 -11.06
CA LYS A 430 10.22 21.99 -10.64
C LYS A 430 11.70 21.59 -10.47
N THR A 431 12.52 21.89 -11.47
CA THR A 431 13.95 21.54 -11.44
C THR A 431 14.69 22.26 -10.29
N ARG A 432 14.31 23.50 -10.00
CA ARG A 432 14.89 24.28 -8.88
C ARG A 432 14.46 23.66 -7.51
N ASN A 433 13.18 23.35 -7.36
CA ASN A 433 12.66 22.72 -6.14
C ASN A 433 13.36 21.38 -5.89
N LEU A 434 13.44 20.52 -6.90
CA LEU A 434 14.17 19.25 -6.84
C LEU A 434 15.63 19.48 -6.39
N SER A 435 16.32 20.44 -7.03
CA SER A 435 17.72 20.75 -6.68
C SER A 435 17.89 21.22 -5.24
N ASN A 436 16.94 22.01 -4.72
CA ASN A 436 16.98 22.49 -3.33
C ASN A 436 16.72 21.34 -2.35
N THR A 437 15.66 20.58 -2.56
CA THR A 437 15.32 19.43 -1.69
C THR A 437 16.46 18.42 -1.60
N LEU A 438 17.06 18.08 -2.74
CA LEU A 438 18.18 17.13 -2.77
C LEU A 438 19.47 17.71 -2.16
N LYS A 439 19.69 19.01 -2.30
CA LYS A 439 20.84 19.67 -1.67
C LYS A 439 20.76 19.64 -0.15
N ASP A 440 19.57 19.80 0.43
CA ASP A 440 19.34 19.67 1.87
C ASP A 440 19.69 18.28 2.39
N SER A 441 19.52 17.25 1.54
CA SER A 441 19.92 15.85 1.82
C SER A 441 21.38 15.54 1.41
N GLY A 442 22.17 16.55 1.03
CA GLY A 442 23.58 16.38 0.68
C GLY A 442 23.89 15.95 -0.75
N PHE A 443 22.89 15.91 -1.64
CA PHE A 443 23.09 15.60 -3.07
C PHE A 443 23.29 16.87 -3.90
N ILE A 444 24.14 16.79 -4.92
CA ILE A 444 24.30 17.87 -5.89
C ILE A 444 23.95 17.38 -7.28
N LEU A 445 22.96 18.03 -7.91
CA LEU A 445 22.52 17.74 -9.27
C LEU A 445 23.38 18.40 -10.34
N ASP A 446 23.45 17.77 -11.51
CA ASP A 446 23.91 18.32 -12.79
C ASP A 446 22.74 18.33 -13.78
N ASN A 447 22.42 19.49 -14.32
CA ASN A 447 21.30 19.67 -15.27
C ASN A 447 21.66 19.27 -16.71
N LEU A 448 22.77 18.59 -16.93
CA LEU A 448 23.22 18.11 -18.22
C LEU A 448 23.20 19.18 -19.32
N ASN A 449 23.71 20.37 -19.01
CA ASN A 449 23.83 21.48 -19.96
C ASN A 449 24.58 21.02 -21.22
N TYR A 450 23.98 21.27 -22.39
CA TYR A 450 24.45 20.83 -23.72
C TYR A 450 24.46 19.30 -23.94
N ARG A 451 23.90 18.51 -23.03
CA ARG A 451 23.92 17.04 -23.03
C ARG A 451 22.53 16.41 -22.87
N GLN A 452 21.45 17.16 -23.10
CA GLN A 452 20.09 16.66 -22.94
C GLN A 452 19.78 15.46 -23.84
N PHE A 453 20.36 15.43 -25.05
CA PHE A 453 20.28 14.26 -25.95
C PHE A 453 20.93 13.00 -25.33
N GLU A 454 22.14 13.16 -24.72
CA GLU A 454 22.79 12.07 -24.00
C GLU A 454 21.99 11.67 -22.77
N GLY A 455 21.38 12.66 -22.08
CA GLY A 455 20.46 12.43 -20.96
C GLY A 455 19.26 11.58 -21.37
N LEU A 456 18.55 11.95 -22.45
CA LEU A 456 17.45 11.16 -22.98
C LEU A 456 17.92 9.74 -23.34
N SER A 457 19.06 9.61 -24.00
CA SER A 457 19.62 8.30 -24.34
C SER A 457 19.98 7.44 -23.12
N SER A 458 20.26 8.05 -21.94
CA SER A 458 20.55 7.34 -20.69
C SER A 458 19.31 6.90 -19.93
N VAL A 459 18.16 7.59 -20.10
CA VAL A 459 16.90 7.23 -19.44
C VAL A 459 16.01 6.32 -20.30
N ILE A 460 16.30 6.23 -21.60
CA ILE A 460 15.72 5.21 -22.45
C ILE A 460 16.29 3.84 -22.01
N LEU A 461 15.38 2.95 -21.64
CA LEU A 461 15.70 1.68 -20.98
C LEU A 461 16.44 0.73 -21.93
N LYS A 462 17.76 0.73 -21.80
CA LYS A 462 18.71 -0.07 -22.61
C LYS A 462 19.96 -0.39 -21.80
N PRO A 463 20.74 -1.45 -22.19
CA PRO A 463 21.89 -1.90 -21.39
C PRO A 463 23.03 -0.88 -21.28
N THR A 464 23.13 0.08 -22.20
CA THR A 464 24.21 1.07 -22.22
C THR A 464 23.75 2.44 -21.76
N ASP A 465 24.54 3.06 -20.93
CA ASP A 465 24.38 4.45 -20.48
C ASP A 465 25.54 5.29 -20.99
N PRO A 466 25.30 6.19 -21.96
CA PRO A 466 26.36 7.04 -22.52
C PRO A 466 26.97 8.02 -21.51
N LEU A 467 26.27 8.30 -20.42
CA LEU A 467 26.75 9.17 -19.33
C LEU A 467 27.47 8.40 -18.22
N SER A 468 27.52 7.06 -18.28
CA SER A 468 28.12 6.24 -17.22
C SER A 468 29.58 6.56 -16.96
N ILE A 469 30.38 6.87 -18.01
CA ILE A 469 31.78 7.25 -17.86
C ILE A 469 31.94 8.52 -17.03
N ALA A 470 31.00 9.48 -17.12
CA ALA A 470 31.10 10.77 -16.42
C ALA A 470 30.52 10.72 -15.00
N PHE A 471 29.39 10.05 -14.81
CA PHE A 471 28.57 10.20 -13.60
C PHE A 471 28.40 8.90 -12.79
N SER A 472 28.61 7.70 -13.35
CA SER A 472 28.41 6.47 -12.60
C SER A 472 29.33 6.35 -11.38
N ARG A 473 28.84 5.65 -10.36
CA ARG A 473 29.60 5.25 -9.16
C ARG A 473 29.68 3.74 -9.10
N GLU A 474 30.82 3.23 -8.71
CA GLU A 474 30.97 1.82 -8.40
C GLU A 474 30.59 1.63 -6.92
N VAL A 475 29.48 0.94 -6.67
CA VAL A 475 28.94 0.74 -5.33
C VAL A 475 28.79 -0.73 -4.98
N PRO A 476 29.04 -1.15 -3.74
CA PRO A 476 28.74 -2.48 -3.25
C PRO A 476 27.23 -2.77 -3.26
N SER A 477 26.84 -4.04 -3.41
CA SER A 477 25.44 -4.44 -3.37
C SER A 477 24.76 -4.08 -2.05
N ILE A 478 25.51 -4.07 -0.94
CA ILE A 478 25.00 -3.63 0.37
C ILE A 478 24.56 -2.17 0.31
N THR A 479 25.28 -1.31 -0.39
CA THR A 479 24.91 0.10 -0.53
C THR A 479 23.58 0.28 -1.27
N LEU A 480 23.32 -0.55 -2.31
CA LEU A 480 22.02 -0.57 -2.99
C LEU A 480 20.91 -1.06 -2.05
N ALA A 481 21.18 -2.07 -1.23
CA ALA A 481 20.23 -2.59 -0.26
C ALA A 481 19.92 -1.58 0.85
N GLU A 482 20.93 -0.89 1.39
CA GLU A 482 20.78 0.17 2.39
C GLU A 482 20.10 1.42 1.83
N GLY A 483 20.15 1.62 0.52
CA GLY A 483 19.43 2.70 -0.15
C GLY A 483 17.92 2.58 0.00
N PHE A 484 17.41 1.38 0.01
CA PHE A 484 15.99 1.01 0.08
C PHE A 484 15.07 2.09 -0.52
N PRO A 485 14.96 2.15 -1.84
CA PRO A 485 14.27 3.25 -2.52
C PRO A 485 12.75 3.12 -2.46
N TYR A 486 12.24 1.98 -1.98
CA TYR A 486 10.83 1.67 -2.01
C TYR A 486 10.12 2.38 -0.86
N LEU A 487 9.29 3.36 -1.19
CA LEU A 487 8.29 3.84 -0.26
C LEU A 487 7.29 2.72 -0.01
N ALA A 488 6.71 2.68 1.19
CA ALA A 488 5.69 1.72 1.53
C ALA A 488 4.59 1.72 0.46
N SER A 489 4.10 0.54 0.11
CA SER A 489 3.05 0.39 -0.89
C SER A 489 1.86 1.30 -0.54
N GLU A 490 1.36 2.02 -1.51
CA GLU A 490 0.15 2.81 -1.34
C GLU A 490 -1.05 1.88 -1.42
N LEU A 491 -1.88 1.90 -0.39
CA LEU A 491 -3.14 1.17 -0.44
C LEU A 491 -4.13 1.91 -1.33
N ASN A 492 -4.29 1.40 -2.55
CA ASN A 492 -5.13 2.00 -3.57
C ASN A 492 -5.95 0.95 -4.31
N ASP A 493 -7.11 0.65 -3.77
CA ASP A 493 -8.05 -0.29 -4.36
C ASP A 493 -8.99 0.42 -5.33
N SER A 494 -9.03 0.03 -6.60
CA SER A 494 -9.80 0.67 -7.66
C SER A 494 -11.32 0.78 -7.39
N ASN A 495 -11.86 -0.14 -6.58
CA ASN A 495 -13.28 -0.16 -6.19
C ASN A 495 -13.48 0.25 -4.73
N GLY A 496 -12.44 0.80 -4.12
CA GLY A 496 -12.45 1.22 -2.74
C GLY A 496 -12.98 2.65 -2.53
N PHE A 497 -12.89 3.08 -1.30
CA PHE A 497 -13.15 4.47 -0.90
C PHE A 497 -12.00 4.97 -0.05
N ARG A 498 -11.85 6.29 -0.01
CA ARG A 498 -10.83 6.94 0.81
C ARG A 498 -11.19 6.84 2.29
N ILE A 499 -10.35 6.18 3.07
CA ILE A 499 -10.49 6.11 4.53
C ILE A 499 -9.65 7.19 5.24
N GLY A 500 -8.64 7.72 4.58
CA GLY A 500 -7.74 8.70 5.14
C GLY A 500 -6.54 8.96 4.25
N GLU A 501 -5.45 9.37 4.88
CA GLU A 501 -4.15 9.63 4.25
C GLU A 501 -3.06 8.85 4.99
N ASN A 502 -2.01 8.49 4.27
CA ASN A 502 -0.79 7.96 4.88
C ASN A 502 0.08 9.11 5.45
N MET A 503 1.20 8.77 6.09
CA MET A 503 2.12 9.75 6.68
C MET A 503 2.74 10.72 5.66
N LEU A 504 2.69 10.40 4.36
CA LEU A 504 3.18 11.24 3.27
C LEU A 504 2.09 12.15 2.70
N GLY A 505 0.85 12.06 3.22
CA GLY A 505 -0.31 12.82 2.73
C GLY A 505 -0.99 12.19 1.51
N ASN A 506 -0.60 10.98 1.09
CA ASN A 506 -1.25 10.29 -0.01
C ASN A 506 -2.55 9.62 0.45
N PRO A 507 -3.60 9.59 -0.40
CA PRO A 507 -4.87 8.98 -0.05
C PRO A 507 -4.74 7.48 0.14
N VAL A 508 -5.36 6.97 1.19
CA VAL A 508 -5.49 5.54 1.47
C VAL A 508 -6.88 5.09 1.06
N ILE A 509 -6.96 4.25 0.03
CA ILE A 509 -8.21 3.78 -0.56
C ILE A 509 -8.33 2.28 -0.34
N LEU A 510 -9.35 1.90 0.42
CA LEU A 510 -9.59 0.52 0.83
C LEU A 510 -10.88 0.00 0.19
N ASP A 511 -10.79 -1.14 -0.48
CA ASP A 511 -11.92 -2.02 -0.77
C ASP A 511 -11.87 -3.25 0.13
N GLN A 512 -12.67 -3.26 1.18
CA GLN A 512 -12.74 -4.36 2.13
C GLN A 512 -13.23 -5.68 1.47
N TYR A 513 -13.96 -5.59 0.35
CA TYR A 513 -14.48 -6.76 -0.38
C TYR A 513 -13.55 -7.27 -1.49
N LYS A 514 -12.39 -6.64 -1.68
CA LYS A 514 -11.40 -7.09 -2.66
C LYS A 514 -10.76 -8.39 -2.21
N LEU A 515 -10.89 -9.44 -3.04
CA LEU A 515 -10.21 -10.72 -2.86
C LEU A 515 -8.97 -10.78 -3.74
N THR A 516 -7.86 -11.23 -3.18
CA THR A 516 -6.59 -11.48 -3.88
C THR A 516 -5.97 -12.78 -3.36
N LYS A 517 -4.78 -13.13 -3.81
CA LYS A 517 -4.03 -14.26 -3.24
C LYS A 517 -3.78 -14.09 -1.73
N ASP A 518 -3.59 -12.85 -1.29
CA ASP A 518 -3.21 -12.49 0.09
C ASP A 518 -4.40 -11.98 0.91
N ARG A 519 -5.45 -11.47 0.27
CA ARG A 519 -6.70 -11.05 0.90
C ARG A 519 -7.76 -12.12 0.70
N LYS A 520 -8.00 -12.92 1.74
CA LYS A 520 -8.80 -14.14 1.65
C LYS A 520 -10.23 -14.00 2.18
N ASN A 521 -10.53 -12.97 2.96
CA ASN A 521 -11.86 -12.69 3.50
C ASN A 521 -12.07 -11.17 3.64
N HIS A 522 -13.22 -10.77 4.19
CA HIS A 522 -13.66 -9.37 4.27
C HIS A 522 -13.77 -8.87 5.71
N ASN A 523 -13.37 -9.70 6.69
CA ASN A 523 -13.55 -9.34 8.10
C ASN A 523 -12.50 -8.34 8.56
N MET A 524 -12.90 -7.47 9.48
CA MET A 524 -12.05 -6.41 10.04
C MET A 524 -12.17 -6.34 11.56
N VAL A 525 -11.09 -5.99 12.23
CA VAL A 525 -11.09 -5.62 13.65
C VAL A 525 -10.53 -4.21 13.81
N ILE A 526 -11.16 -3.42 14.66
CA ILE A 526 -10.74 -2.05 15.00
C ILE A 526 -10.53 -2.01 16.51
N MET A 527 -9.30 -1.73 16.94
CA MET A 527 -8.94 -1.67 18.36
C MET A 527 -8.34 -0.31 18.70
N GLY A 528 -8.66 0.22 19.87
CA GLY A 528 -8.10 1.48 20.36
C GLY A 528 -8.85 1.99 21.59
N THR A 529 -8.22 2.86 22.36
CA THR A 529 -8.84 3.50 23.54
C THR A 529 -10.04 4.38 23.19
N SER A 530 -10.85 4.72 24.18
CA SER A 530 -11.92 5.72 24.00
C SER A 530 -11.34 7.04 23.47
N GLY A 531 -12.04 7.69 22.52
CA GLY A 531 -11.58 8.93 21.91
C GLY A 531 -10.49 8.79 20.84
N SER A 532 -9.99 7.58 20.55
CA SER A 532 -8.95 7.37 19.50
C SER A 532 -9.46 7.59 18.07
N GLY A 533 -10.79 7.56 17.84
CA GLY A 533 -11.41 7.75 16.51
C GLY A 533 -12.05 6.50 15.92
N LYS A 534 -12.16 5.39 16.67
CA LYS A 534 -12.79 4.13 16.23
C LYS A 534 -14.18 4.33 15.64
N THR A 535 -15.04 5.01 16.37
CA THR A 535 -16.43 5.27 15.95
C THR A 535 -16.51 6.11 14.68
N THR A 536 -15.56 7.05 14.50
CA THR A 536 -15.47 7.86 13.27
C THR A 536 -15.18 6.96 12.07
N LEU A 537 -14.21 6.05 12.18
CA LEU A 537 -13.92 5.09 11.12
C LEU A 537 -15.08 4.12 10.90
N ALA A 538 -15.69 3.61 11.97
CA ALA A 538 -16.84 2.71 11.86
C ALA A 538 -18.00 3.38 11.11
N LYS A 539 -18.28 4.65 11.41
CA LYS A 539 -19.29 5.45 10.69
C LYS A 539 -18.89 5.69 9.23
N LEU A 540 -17.60 5.92 8.96
CA LEU A 540 -17.09 6.11 7.60
C LEU A 540 -17.28 4.82 6.76
N LEU A 541 -16.94 3.66 7.32
CA LEU A 541 -17.17 2.35 6.69
C LEU A 541 -18.66 2.12 6.41
N LEU A 542 -19.51 2.32 7.40
CA LEU A 542 -20.98 2.17 7.28
C LEU A 542 -21.55 3.10 6.21
N ASN A 543 -21.15 4.36 6.22
CA ASN A 543 -21.60 5.36 5.26
C ASN A 543 -21.23 4.95 3.81
N TYR A 544 -20.00 4.49 3.60
CA TYR A 544 -19.58 4.00 2.31
C TYR A 544 -20.38 2.75 1.88
N HIS A 545 -20.46 1.75 2.73
CA HIS A 545 -21.20 0.53 2.41
C HIS A 545 -22.69 0.77 2.17
N ALA A 546 -23.32 1.72 2.91
CA ALA A 546 -24.67 2.18 2.62
C ALA A 546 -24.77 2.79 1.22
N SER A 547 -23.79 3.64 0.88
CA SER A 547 -23.80 4.40 -0.38
C SER A 547 -23.66 3.49 -1.60
N VAL A 548 -22.89 2.41 -1.52
CA VAL A 548 -22.77 1.42 -2.61
C VAL A 548 -23.89 0.37 -2.62
N GLY A 549 -24.89 0.49 -1.73
CA GLY A 549 -26.11 -0.35 -1.76
C GLY A 549 -25.99 -1.70 -1.07
N ARG A 550 -25.00 -1.91 -0.19
CA ARG A 550 -24.89 -3.13 0.63
C ARG A 550 -25.96 -3.15 1.72
N LYS A 551 -26.33 -4.34 2.18
CA LYS A 551 -27.13 -4.52 3.39
C LYS A 551 -26.25 -4.30 4.60
N LEU A 552 -26.70 -3.45 5.53
CA LEU A 552 -25.98 -3.09 6.74
C LEU A 552 -26.73 -3.57 7.99
N ILE A 553 -25.97 -4.15 8.90
CA ILE A 553 -26.48 -4.55 10.21
C ILE A 553 -25.48 -4.08 11.27
N VAL A 554 -25.96 -3.31 12.24
CA VAL A 554 -25.13 -2.74 13.31
C VAL A 554 -25.67 -3.18 14.66
N VAL A 555 -24.79 -3.57 15.58
CA VAL A 555 -25.07 -3.74 17.01
C VAL A 555 -24.45 -2.55 17.73
N ASP A 556 -25.28 -1.74 18.36
CA ASP A 556 -24.94 -0.43 18.93
C ASP A 556 -25.29 -0.37 20.44
N PRO A 557 -24.30 -0.52 21.32
CA PRO A 557 -24.53 -0.43 22.77
C PRO A 557 -24.59 1.00 23.31
N GLU A 558 -24.02 1.97 22.60
CA GLU A 558 -23.86 3.34 23.09
C GLU A 558 -24.72 4.38 22.34
N ARG A 559 -25.57 3.95 21.40
CA ARG A 559 -26.43 4.79 20.55
C ARG A 559 -25.68 5.77 19.64
N GLU A 560 -24.45 5.41 19.28
CA GLU A 560 -23.60 6.28 18.49
C GLU A 560 -24.00 6.32 17.00
N TYR A 561 -24.64 5.28 16.48
CA TYR A 561 -24.97 5.15 15.04
C TYR A 561 -26.37 5.63 14.68
N ARG A 562 -27.15 6.15 15.63
CA ARG A 562 -28.52 6.61 15.42
C ARG A 562 -28.64 7.68 14.34
N ASN A 563 -27.75 8.67 14.37
CA ASN A 563 -27.77 9.78 13.40
C ASN A 563 -27.50 9.30 11.98
N LEU A 564 -26.49 8.43 11.81
CA LEU A 564 -26.16 7.84 10.52
C LEU A 564 -27.29 6.93 10.00
N CYS A 565 -27.93 6.16 10.89
CA CYS A 565 -29.09 5.35 10.56
C CYS A 565 -30.25 6.23 10.03
N ASN A 566 -30.55 7.33 10.72
CA ASN A 566 -31.57 8.28 10.31
C ASN A 566 -31.23 8.97 8.99
N TYR A 567 -29.96 9.35 8.79
CA TYR A 567 -29.48 9.97 7.55
C TYR A 567 -29.76 9.09 6.33
N HIS A 568 -29.49 7.79 6.43
CA HIS A 568 -29.77 6.81 5.39
C HIS A 568 -31.20 6.26 5.44
N ASN A 569 -32.07 6.80 6.29
CA ASN A 569 -33.44 6.36 6.50
C ASN A 569 -33.51 4.85 6.82
N GLY A 570 -32.61 4.42 7.72
CA GLY A 570 -32.48 3.05 8.20
C GLY A 570 -33.52 2.73 9.30
N ASN A 571 -33.53 1.48 9.73
CA ASN A 571 -34.36 1.00 10.84
C ASN A 571 -33.55 0.98 12.13
N TRP A 572 -33.98 1.75 13.09
CA TRP A 572 -33.47 1.75 14.45
C TRP A 572 -34.34 0.85 15.33
N VAL A 573 -33.78 -0.16 15.96
CA VAL A 573 -34.50 -1.15 16.76
C VAL A 573 -33.88 -1.22 18.16
N ASP A 574 -34.60 -0.79 19.16
CA ASP A 574 -34.24 -0.96 20.57
C ASP A 574 -34.62 -2.38 21.03
N VAL A 575 -33.64 -3.27 21.10
CA VAL A 575 -33.87 -4.69 21.46
C VAL A 575 -34.01 -4.95 22.97
N GLY A 576 -33.81 -3.91 23.79
CA GLY A 576 -34.16 -3.92 25.22
C GLY A 576 -35.63 -3.54 25.46
N ASN A 577 -36.30 -2.98 24.42
CA ASN A 577 -37.70 -2.58 24.49
C ASN A 577 -38.62 -3.64 23.86
N ALA A 578 -39.38 -4.30 24.69
CA ALA A 578 -40.30 -5.37 24.31
C ALA A 578 -41.35 -5.00 23.26
N THR A 579 -41.67 -3.73 23.12
CA THR A 579 -42.71 -3.28 22.20
C THR A 579 -42.25 -3.29 20.74
N PHE A 580 -41.00 -2.90 20.50
CA PHE A 580 -40.46 -2.71 19.14
C PHE A 580 -39.30 -3.66 18.79
N GLY A 581 -38.66 -4.26 19.79
CA GLY A 581 -37.42 -5.05 19.62
C GLY A 581 -37.54 -6.52 20.06
N ARG A 582 -38.74 -7.07 20.28
CA ARG A 582 -38.91 -8.46 20.69
C ARG A 582 -38.41 -9.41 19.63
N ILE A 583 -37.62 -10.39 20.06
CA ILE A 583 -37.23 -11.55 19.26
C ILE A 583 -37.80 -12.79 19.93
N ASN A 584 -38.67 -13.51 19.23
CA ASN A 584 -39.19 -14.78 19.71
C ASN A 584 -38.08 -15.84 19.68
N PRO A 585 -37.62 -16.39 20.80
CA PRO A 585 -36.61 -17.44 20.79
C PRO A 585 -37.02 -18.69 20.02
N LEU A 586 -38.32 -19.01 20.02
CA LEU A 586 -38.87 -20.18 19.31
C LEU A 586 -39.07 -19.95 17.80
N GLN A 587 -38.79 -18.76 17.28
CA GLN A 587 -38.71 -18.53 15.83
C GLN A 587 -37.47 -19.20 15.27
N ILE A 588 -37.63 -20.02 14.25
CA ILE A 588 -36.50 -20.72 13.62
C ILE A 588 -35.69 -19.76 12.79
N PHE A 589 -34.38 -19.70 13.06
CA PHE A 589 -33.41 -18.95 12.28
C PHE A 589 -32.49 -19.90 11.49
N THR A 590 -32.25 -19.57 10.20
CA THR A 590 -31.26 -20.30 9.39
C THR A 590 -29.87 -19.96 9.82
N THR A 591 -28.99 -20.95 9.77
CA THR A 591 -27.57 -20.75 10.02
C THR A 591 -26.82 -20.46 8.71
N LEU A 592 -25.58 -19.95 8.78
CA LEU A 592 -24.73 -19.70 7.61
C LEU A 592 -24.29 -21.00 6.89
N ASP A 593 -24.49 -22.16 7.51
CA ASP A 593 -24.15 -23.46 6.95
C ASP A 593 -25.34 -24.14 6.24
N ASP A 594 -26.55 -23.64 6.46
CA ASP A 594 -27.72 -24.27 5.88
C ASP A 594 -27.68 -24.17 4.35
N GLU A 595 -27.96 -25.27 3.69
CA GLU A 595 -28.09 -25.36 2.23
C GLU A 595 -29.31 -24.56 1.73
N ILE A 596 -29.42 -24.40 0.42
CA ILE A 596 -30.51 -23.64 -0.22
C ILE A 596 -31.90 -24.26 0.11
N LYS A 597 -31.94 -25.57 0.33
CA LYS A 597 -33.14 -26.30 0.81
C LYS A 597 -32.73 -27.22 1.96
N PRO A 598 -32.55 -26.70 3.18
CA PRO A 598 -32.16 -27.53 4.28
C PRO A 598 -33.28 -28.54 4.64
N ASN A 599 -32.90 -29.73 5.10
CA ASN A 599 -33.84 -30.68 5.65
C ASN A 599 -34.43 -30.14 6.96
N ASN A 600 -35.76 -30.08 7.06
CA ASN A 600 -36.49 -29.58 8.22
C ASN A 600 -35.98 -30.18 9.55
N LYS A 601 -35.70 -31.48 9.58
CA LYS A 601 -35.17 -32.16 10.79
C LYS A 601 -33.84 -31.60 11.23
N THR A 602 -32.91 -31.32 10.28
CA THR A 602 -31.59 -30.73 10.58
C THR A 602 -31.74 -29.31 11.09
N VAL A 603 -32.61 -28.51 10.46
CA VAL A 603 -32.86 -27.12 10.86
C VAL A 603 -33.42 -27.05 12.28
N ILE A 604 -34.39 -27.92 12.60
CA ILE A 604 -34.98 -28.01 13.95
C ILE A 604 -33.93 -28.46 14.96
N SER A 605 -33.14 -29.49 14.66
CA SER A 605 -32.11 -29.98 15.55
C SER A 605 -31.07 -28.88 15.87
N ASN A 606 -30.64 -28.14 14.85
CA ASN A 606 -29.73 -27.00 15.04
C ASN A 606 -30.38 -25.89 15.87
N HIS A 607 -31.67 -25.63 15.64
CA HIS A 607 -32.36 -24.59 16.38
C HIS A 607 -32.63 -24.98 17.84
N VAL A 608 -32.95 -26.25 18.12
CA VAL A 608 -33.09 -26.79 19.48
C VAL A 608 -31.75 -26.69 20.24
N ALA A 609 -30.63 -27.01 19.58
CA ALA A 609 -29.32 -26.83 20.18
C ALA A 609 -29.02 -25.34 20.49
N PHE A 610 -29.43 -24.43 19.58
CA PHE A 610 -29.37 -22.99 19.81
C PHE A 610 -30.22 -22.54 20.99
N LEU A 611 -31.46 -22.99 21.07
CA LEU A 611 -32.38 -22.70 22.20
C LEU A 611 -31.82 -23.21 23.54
N THR A 612 -31.20 -24.39 23.55
CA THR A 612 -30.54 -24.92 24.74
C THR A 612 -29.44 -23.99 25.23
N GLY A 613 -28.58 -23.53 24.33
CA GLY A 613 -27.54 -22.56 24.66
C GLY A 613 -28.10 -21.21 25.13
N TRP A 614 -29.16 -20.70 24.49
CA TRP A 614 -29.84 -19.48 24.95
C TRP A 614 -30.41 -19.64 26.36
N PHE A 615 -31.03 -20.76 26.66
CA PHE A 615 -31.60 -21.05 27.97
C PHE A 615 -30.50 -21.16 29.07
N GLU A 616 -29.37 -21.82 28.76
CA GLU A 616 -28.21 -21.91 29.66
C GLU A 616 -27.56 -20.54 29.93
N ILE A 617 -27.54 -19.63 28.94
CA ILE A 617 -27.06 -18.27 29.15
C ILE A 617 -28.02 -17.52 30.09
N LEU A 618 -29.31 -17.58 29.81
CA LEU A 618 -30.32 -16.84 30.58
C LEU A 618 -30.38 -17.30 32.05
N PHE A 619 -30.25 -18.60 32.27
CA PHE A 619 -30.35 -19.26 33.61
C PHE A 619 -29.04 -19.99 33.94
N SER A 620 -28.04 -19.30 34.39
CA SER A 620 -26.65 -19.79 34.52
C SER A 620 -26.45 -20.91 35.54
N ASP A 621 -27.34 -21.09 36.52
CA ASP A 621 -27.13 -22.00 37.63
C ASP A 621 -28.18 -23.15 37.71
N LEU A 622 -28.78 -23.54 36.56
CA LEU A 622 -29.77 -24.60 36.52
C LEU A 622 -29.16 -26.01 36.56
N ASP A 623 -29.92 -26.93 37.16
CA ASP A 623 -29.64 -28.36 37.07
C ASP A 623 -29.66 -28.80 35.59
N LYS A 624 -28.64 -29.54 35.19
CA LYS A 624 -28.51 -30.13 33.85
C LYS A 624 -29.74 -30.94 33.42
N ASN A 625 -30.47 -31.51 34.37
CA ASN A 625 -31.72 -32.25 34.06
C ASN A 625 -32.83 -31.30 33.62
N ILE A 626 -32.93 -30.08 34.17
CA ILE A 626 -33.90 -29.07 33.74
C ILE A 626 -33.56 -28.56 32.34
N VAL A 627 -32.28 -28.35 32.03
CA VAL A 627 -31.84 -27.95 30.70
C VAL A 627 -32.16 -29.03 29.67
N ARG A 628 -31.90 -30.30 29.98
CA ARG A 628 -32.28 -31.42 29.10
C ARG A 628 -33.78 -31.51 28.89
N ALA A 629 -34.56 -31.35 29.94
CA ALA A 629 -36.00 -31.31 29.88
C ALA A 629 -36.53 -30.18 28.97
N PHE A 630 -35.95 -29.00 29.09
CA PHE A 630 -36.28 -27.87 28.17
C PHE A 630 -35.95 -28.22 26.72
N SER A 631 -34.75 -28.74 26.45
CA SER A 631 -34.32 -29.13 25.10
C SER A 631 -35.25 -30.19 24.49
N SER A 632 -35.60 -31.25 25.24
CA SER A 632 -36.53 -32.28 24.80
C SER A 632 -37.94 -31.75 24.56
N SER A 633 -38.43 -30.86 25.44
CA SER A 633 -39.75 -30.23 25.29
C SER A 633 -39.83 -29.36 24.04
N CYS A 634 -38.77 -28.63 23.73
CA CYS A 634 -38.71 -27.84 22.50
C CYS A 634 -38.72 -28.75 21.25
N ALA A 635 -37.95 -29.84 21.26
CA ALA A 635 -37.92 -30.78 20.14
C ALA A 635 -39.30 -31.44 19.88
N GLU A 636 -39.95 -31.88 20.93
CA GLU A 636 -41.30 -32.48 20.84
C GLU A 636 -42.37 -31.46 20.43
N LEU A 637 -42.28 -30.22 20.92
CA LEU A 637 -43.14 -29.14 20.48
C LEU A 637 -43.04 -28.94 18.97
N TYR A 638 -41.82 -28.83 18.42
CA TYR A 638 -41.62 -28.66 16.99
C TYR A 638 -42.09 -29.86 16.19
N GLU A 639 -41.87 -31.07 16.67
CA GLU A 639 -42.35 -32.29 16.01
C GLU A 639 -43.89 -32.33 15.94
N SER A 640 -44.59 -31.94 17.01
CA SER A 640 -46.04 -31.87 17.06
C SER A 640 -46.60 -30.68 16.26
N TRP A 641 -45.86 -29.55 16.18
CA TRP A 641 -46.30 -28.33 15.53
C TRP A 641 -46.07 -28.37 14.02
N LEU A 642 -45.05 -29.12 13.56
CA LEU A 642 -44.60 -29.07 12.17
C LEU A 642 -45.62 -29.51 11.17
N GLY A 643 -46.47 -30.53 11.52
CA GLY A 643 -47.51 -31.08 10.60
C GLY A 643 -46.96 -31.25 9.18
N ASP A 644 -47.75 -30.82 8.19
CA ASP A 644 -47.44 -30.91 6.75
C ASP A 644 -46.69 -29.68 6.21
N TYR A 645 -46.05 -28.83 7.03
CA TYR A 645 -45.34 -27.64 6.55
C TYR A 645 -44.10 -28.00 5.72
N ALA A 646 -44.12 -27.61 4.45
CA ALA A 646 -43.04 -27.89 3.51
C ALA A 646 -41.83 -26.97 3.69
N ASP A 647 -42.02 -25.73 4.18
CA ASP A 647 -40.97 -24.71 4.27
C ASP A 647 -41.05 -23.92 5.61
N ILE A 648 -40.43 -24.50 6.64
CA ILE A 648 -40.41 -23.91 7.99
C ILE A 648 -39.56 -22.67 8.14
N VAL A 649 -38.69 -22.39 7.17
CA VAL A 649 -37.75 -21.29 7.23
C VAL A 649 -38.37 -19.98 6.72
N ASN A 650 -39.31 -20.07 5.77
CA ASN A 650 -39.89 -18.90 5.13
C ASN A 650 -41.26 -18.50 5.69
N MET A 651 -41.66 -19.08 6.82
CA MET A 651 -42.90 -18.78 7.50
C MET A 651 -42.92 -17.35 8.05
N LYS A 652 -44.10 -16.78 8.26
CA LYS A 652 -44.24 -15.48 8.94
C LYS A 652 -43.89 -15.63 10.41
N SER A 653 -43.35 -14.56 11.01
CA SER A 653 -42.97 -14.57 12.44
C SER A 653 -44.14 -14.89 13.37
N THR A 654 -45.38 -14.60 12.94
CA THR A 654 -46.63 -14.86 13.69
C THR A 654 -47.08 -16.32 13.60
N GLU A 655 -46.46 -17.14 12.76
CA GLU A 655 -46.84 -18.55 12.59
C GLU A 655 -46.01 -19.49 13.47
N TYR A 656 -44.89 -19.02 14.01
CA TYR A 656 -44.06 -19.81 14.93
C TYR A 656 -44.64 -19.86 16.33
N PRO A 657 -44.44 -20.97 17.07
CA PRO A 657 -44.89 -21.06 18.47
C PRO A 657 -44.20 -20.01 19.34
N ILE A 658 -44.84 -19.62 20.44
CA ILE A 658 -44.31 -18.74 21.46
C ILE A 658 -44.09 -19.51 22.77
N LEU A 659 -43.39 -18.91 23.74
CA LEU A 659 -43.10 -19.58 25.02
C LEU A 659 -44.36 -19.98 25.80
N SER A 660 -45.47 -19.24 25.68
CA SER A 660 -46.78 -19.65 26.23
C SER A 660 -47.29 -20.92 25.56
N ASP A 661 -47.01 -21.17 24.29
CA ASP A 661 -47.41 -22.42 23.64
C ASP A 661 -46.56 -23.59 24.11
N LEU A 662 -45.26 -23.37 24.34
CA LEU A 662 -44.40 -24.37 24.99
C LEU A 662 -44.88 -24.72 26.39
N ILE A 663 -45.22 -23.73 27.21
CA ILE A 663 -45.74 -23.92 28.57
C ILE A 663 -47.05 -24.75 28.54
N LYS A 664 -47.98 -24.39 27.63
CA LYS A 664 -49.23 -25.14 27.45
C LYS A 664 -48.96 -26.59 26.95
N PHE A 665 -48.00 -26.79 26.08
CA PHE A 665 -47.61 -28.08 25.58
C PHE A 665 -47.06 -28.96 26.70
N ILE A 666 -46.08 -28.46 27.48
CA ILE A 666 -45.49 -29.20 28.61
C ILE A 666 -46.56 -29.53 29.68
N SER A 667 -47.56 -28.66 29.90
CA SER A 667 -48.62 -28.90 30.87
C SER A 667 -49.61 -30.01 30.46
N LYS A 668 -49.76 -30.27 29.15
CA LYS A 668 -50.69 -31.28 28.60
C LYS A 668 -50.02 -32.61 28.34
N THR A 669 -48.74 -32.65 28.12
CA THR A 669 -47.98 -33.80 27.64
C THR A 669 -47.04 -34.32 28.73
N LYS A 670 -47.07 -35.62 29.07
CA LYS A 670 -46.05 -36.23 29.94
C LYS A 670 -44.80 -36.52 29.10
N ILE A 671 -43.89 -35.53 28.97
CA ILE A 671 -42.69 -35.59 28.11
C ILE A 671 -41.61 -36.45 28.77
N ILE A 672 -41.49 -36.41 30.13
CA ILE A 672 -40.48 -37.16 30.86
C ILE A 672 -41.15 -38.30 31.58
N LYS A 673 -41.09 -39.48 30.98
CA LYS A 673 -41.77 -40.70 31.49
C LYS A 673 -41.26 -41.17 32.87
N GLU A 674 -40.06 -40.74 33.29
CA GLU A 674 -39.38 -41.27 34.47
C GLU A 674 -39.19 -40.28 35.64
N ASN A 675 -39.46 -38.94 35.44
CA ASN A 675 -39.22 -37.96 36.50
C ASN A 675 -40.19 -36.78 36.46
N ASN A 676 -41.37 -36.95 37.04
CA ASN A 676 -42.39 -35.88 37.13
C ASN A 676 -41.89 -34.64 37.82
N ASP A 677 -40.96 -34.74 38.78
CA ASP A 677 -40.44 -33.58 39.56
C ASP A 677 -39.63 -32.62 38.65
N VAL A 678 -38.84 -33.11 37.73
CA VAL A 678 -38.06 -32.29 36.77
C VAL A 678 -38.98 -31.52 35.83
N GLN A 679 -40.05 -32.15 35.35
CA GLN A 679 -41.04 -31.50 34.47
C GLN A 679 -41.84 -30.44 35.22
N GLU A 680 -42.22 -30.68 36.47
CA GLU A 680 -42.93 -29.69 37.31
C GLU A 680 -42.03 -28.52 37.65
N ASN A 681 -40.75 -28.75 37.98
CA ASN A 681 -39.77 -27.70 38.23
C ASN A 681 -39.54 -26.83 36.98
N LEU A 682 -39.38 -27.46 35.78
CA LEU A 682 -39.27 -26.73 34.53
C LEU A 682 -40.54 -25.90 34.26
N LEU A 683 -41.71 -26.46 34.42
CA LEU A 683 -42.99 -25.80 34.21
C LEU A 683 -43.17 -24.62 35.18
N SER A 684 -42.82 -24.80 36.44
CA SER A 684 -42.86 -23.75 37.46
C SER A 684 -41.92 -22.58 37.08
N LEU A 685 -40.67 -22.90 36.68
CA LEU A 685 -39.70 -21.92 36.23
C LEU A 685 -40.21 -21.14 35.01
N LEU A 686 -40.67 -21.84 33.96
CA LEU A 686 -41.13 -21.18 32.74
C LEU A 686 -42.35 -20.28 32.99
N LYS A 687 -43.30 -20.71 33.87
CA LYS A 687 -44.46 -19.90 34.22
C LYS A 687 -44.09 -18.65 35.04
N SER A 688 -43.19 -18.80 36.03
CA SER A 688 -42.77 -17.68 36.86
C SER A 688 -42.01 -16.61 36.07
N GLU A 689 -41.20 -17.04 35.12
CA GLU A 689 -40.31 -16.12 34.41
C GLU A 689 -40.90 -15.56 33.12
N PHE A 690 -41.76 -16.32 32.41
CA PHE A 690 -42.25 -15.95 31.08
C PHE A 690 -43.76 -15.67 31.00
N GLU A 691 -44.55 -15.93 32.04
CA GLU A 691 -45.98 -15.59 32.07
C GLU A 691 -46.32 -14.52 33.08
N ASN A 692 -47.48 -13.89 32.94
CA ASN A 692 -48.04 -12.86 33.82
C ASN A 692 -47.08 -11.67 34.03
N TYR A 693 -46.49 -11.58 35.23
CA TYR A 693 -45.53 -10.52 35.62
C TYR A 693 -44.09 -11.03 35.67
N GLY A 694 -43.82 -12.15 35.02
CA GLY A 694 -42.47 -12.72 34.95
C GLY A 694 -41.49 -11.75 34.30
N GLN A 695 -40.29 -11.77 34.81
CA GLN A 695 -39.22 -10.80 34.42
C GLN A 695 -38.99 -10.79 32.92
N TYR A 696 -39.10 -11.91 32.24
CA TYR A 696 -38.77 -12.06 30.82
C TYR A 696 -40.01 -12.13 29.90
N THR A 697 -41.23 -11.99 30.45
CA THR A 697 -42.49 -12.08 29.70
C THR A 697 -42.49 -11.14 28.50
N ASN A 698 -42.17 -9.89 28.73
CA ASN A 698 -42.23 -8.85 27.69
C ASN A 698 -41.15 -9.03 26.63
N LEU A 699 -39.98 -9.50 27.01
CA LEU A 699 -38.83 -9.63 26.08
C LEU A 699 -38.93 -10.85 25.15
N TYR A 700 -39.43 -11.97 25.67
CA TYR A 700 -39.32 -13.25 24.95
C TYR A 700 -40.64 -13.96 24.68
N ASN A 701 -41.67 -13.70 25.50
CA ASN A 701 -42.97 -14.42 25.33
C ASN A 701 -43.92 -13.62 24.41
N GLY A 702 -43.84 -13.95 23.14
CA GLY A 702 -44.66 -13.37 22.08
C GLY A 702 -43.97 -13.42 20.72
N HIS A 703 -44.68 -13.17 19.67
CA HIS A 703 -44.13 -13.17 18.32
C HIS A 703 -43.12 -12.03 18.16
N SER A 704 -42.10 -12.25 17.33
CA SER A 704 -41.11 -11.23 17.01
C SER A 704 -41.79 -10.00 16.43
N THR A 705 -41.49 -8.85 17.04
CA THR A 705 -41.92 -7.53 16.57
C THR A 705 -40.91 -6.92 15.59
N LEU A 706 -39.72 -7.52 15.51
CA LEU A 706 -38.79 -7.23 14.44
C LEU A 706 -39.44 -7.64 13.09
N VAL A 707 -39.92 -6.64 12.40
CA VAL A 707 -40.43 -6.83 11.05
C VAL A 707 -39.24 -7.24 10.19
N LYS A 708 -39.40 -8.26 9.33
CA LYS A 708 -38.49 -8.50 8.21
C LYS A 708 -38.47 -7.21 7.38
N SER A 709 -37.50 -6.37 7.66
CA SER A 709 -37.42 -5.07 7.02
C SER A 709 -36.73 -5.27 5.70
N ASP A 710 -37.39 -4.94 4.61
CA ASP A 710 -36.74 -4.77 3.31
C ASP A 710 -35.73 -3.60 3.32
N ASN A 711 -35.63 -2.90 4.47
CA ASN A 711 -34.67 -1.82 4.65
C ASN A 711 -33.25 -2.40 4.70
N PRO A 712 -32.38 -1.95 3.84
CA PRO A 712 -31.02 -2.45 3.80
C PRO A 712 -30.11 -1.93 4.92
N PHE A 713 -30.59 -1.07 5.83
CA PHE A 713 -29.82 -0.57 6.97
C PHE A 713 -30.58 -0.78 8.28
N ILE A 714 -30.08 -1.65 9.15
CA ILE A 714 -30.68 -1.99 10.43
C ILE A 714 -29.66 -1.77 11.53
N VAL A 715 -30.06 -1.06 12.58
CA VAL A 715 -29.27 -0.84 13.81
C VAL A 715 -30.01 -1.42 15.00
N PHE A 716 -29.37 -2.33 15.72
CA PHE A 716 -29.83 -2.89 16.97
C PHE A 716 -29.25 -2.10 18.14
N ASP A 717 -30.08 -1.24 18.72
CA ASP A 717 -29.78 -0.54 19.98
C ASP A 717 -29.93 -1.53 21.14
N ILE A 718 -28.84 -1.78 21.85
CA ILE A 718 -28.81 -2.64 23.02
C ILE A 718 -28.60 -1.86 24.34
N ASN A 719 -28.55 -0.54 24.27
CA ASN A 719 -28.25 0.34 25.43
C ASN A 719 -29.22 0.12 26.61
N THR A 720 -30.52 0.04 26.33
CA THR A 720 -31.55 -0.20 27.39
C THR A 720 -31.38 -1.51 28.13
N LEU A 721 -30.68 -2.50 27.57
CA LEU A 721 -30.36 -3.74 28.27
C LEU A 721 -29.33 -3.51 29.37
N PHE A 722 -28.35 -2.62 29.15
CA PHE A 722 -27.33 -2.30 30.16
C PHE A 722 -27.90 -1.53 31.34
N GLU A 723 -28.91 -0.68 31.11
CA GLU A 723 -29.59 0.03 32.19
C GLU A 723 -30.28 -0.94 33.18
N LYS A 724 -30.68 -2.11 32.74
CA LYS A 724 -31.33 -3.15 33.57
C LYS A 724 -30.34 -3.96 34.41
N GLY A 725 -29.03 -3.85 34.16
CA GLY A 725 -27.94 -4.32 35.05
C GLY A 725 -27.75 -5.84 35.17
N GLN A 726 -28.50 -6.67 34.44
CA GLN A 726 -28.40 -8.14 34.51
C GLN A 726 -27.62 -8.70 33.32
N GLN A 727 -26.42 -9.14 33.58
CA GLN A 727 -25.52 -9.60 32.54
C GLN A 727 -26.03 -10.78 31.72
N ASN A 728 -26.79 -11.70 32.37
CA ASN A 728 -27.39 -12.85 31.70
C ASN A 728 -28.41 -12.42 30.62
N ILE A 729 -29.21 -11.38 30.88
CA ILE A 729 -30.19 -10.86 29.93
C ILE A 729 -29.47 -10.28 28.72
N ILE A 730 -28.44 -9.49 28.98
CA ILE A 730 -27.63 -8.86 27.91
C ILE A 730 -27.06 -9.93 26.99
N GLN A 731 -26.44 -10.96 27.57
CA GLN A 731 -25.84 -12.03 26.81
C GLN A 731 -26.87 -12.90 26.05
N ALA A 732 -27.99 -13.24 26.71
CA ALA A 732 -29.06 -14.00 26.06
C ALA A 732 -29.69 -13.26 24.89
N GLN A 733 -29.87 -11.92 25.04
CA GLN A 733 -30.42 -11.08 23.97
C GLN A 733 -29.42 -10.91 22.83
N LEU A 734 -28.15 -10.68 23.14
CA LEU A 734 -27.09 -10.63 22.14
C LEU A 734 -26.96 -11.93 21.35
N TYR A 735 -27.09 -13.07 22.03
CA TYR A 735 -27.09 -14.38 21.39
C TYR A 735 -28.25 -14.56 20.41
N LEU A 736 -29.47 -14.07 20.75
CA LEU A 736 -30.61 -14.02 19.84
C LEU A 736 -30.40 -13.06 18.67
N VAL A 737 -29.90 -11.87 18.95
CA VAL A 737 -29.60 -10.85 17.93
C VAL A 737 -28.56 -11.39 16.92
N THR A 738 -27.54 -12.08 17.40
CA THR A 738 -26.52 -12.66 16.49
C THR A 738 -27.07 -13.81 15.65
N ALA A 739 -27.99 -14.63 16.17
CA ALA A 739 -28.70 -15.64 15.38
C ALA A 739 -29.60 -15.00 14.31
N PHE A 740 -30.31 -13.92 14.67
CA PHE A 740 -31.09 -13.13 13.72
C PHE A 740 -30.21 -12.53 12.62
N ILE A 741 -29.05 -11.98 12.95
CA ILE A 741 -28.07 -11.47 12.00
C ILE A 741 -27.63 -12.55 11.03
N GLY A 742 -27.31 -13.75 11.52
CA GLY A 742 -26.95 -14.90 10.69
C GLY A 742 -28.06 -15.26 9.67
N ASN A 743 -29.31 -15.26 10.14
CA ASN A 743 -30.48 -15.49 9.27
C ASN A 743 -30.65 -14.40 8.21
N GLU A 744 -30.45 -13.13 8.57
CA GLU A 744 -30.57 -11.99 7.65
C GLU A 744 -29.46 -12.02 6.57
N ILE A 745 -28.24 -12.39 6.94
CA ILE A 745 -27.12 -12.57 5.99
C ILE A 745 -27.44 -13.68 5.00
N ASN A 746 -27.87 -14.84 5.52
CA ASN A 746 -28.21 -15.99 4.68
C ASN A 746 -29.37 -15.66 3.73
N THR A 747 -30.41 -15.05 4.25
CA THR A 747 -31.60 -14.63 3.47
C THR A 747 -31.25 -13.61 2.38
N ASN A 748 -30.41 -12.61 2.71
CA ASN A 748 -29.96 -11.61 1.74
C ASN A 748 -29.18 -12.28 0.61
N TYR A 749 -28.23 -13.16 0.95
CA TYR A 749 -27.44 -13.89 -0.04
C TYR A 749 -28.32 -14.75 -0.95
N LEU A 750 -29.22 -15.56 -0.37
CA LEU A 750 -30.07 -16.48 -1.12
C LEU A 750 -31.10 -15.76 -2.03
N LYS A 751 -31.65 -14.63 -1.58
CA LYS A 751 -32.66 -13.88 -2.35
C LYS A 751 -32.08 -12.92 -3.35
N THR A 752 -30.99 -12.24 -3.01
CA THR A 752 -30.48 -11.11 -3.79
C THR A 752 -29.08 -11.32 -4.32
N ASN A 753 -28.35 -12.32 -3.81
CA ASN A 753 -26.92 -12.54 -4.05
C ASN A 753 -26.03 -11.28 -3.77
N LYS A 754 -26.53 -10.36 -2.92
CA LYS A 754 -25.83 -9.13 -2.56
C LYS A 754 -24.99 -9.28 -1.31
N GLU A 755 -24.04 -8.38 -1.16
CA GLU A 755 -23.13 -8.30 -0.03
C GLU A 755 -23.83 -7.78 1.23
N THR A 756 -23.42 -8.28 2.39
CA THR A 756 -23.90 -7.82 3.71
C THR A 756 -22.73 -7.40 4.56
N PHE A 757 -22.80 -6.19 5.12
CA PHE A 757 -21.81 -5.66 6.06
C PHE A 757 -22.39 -5.64 7.47
N VAL A 758 -21.70 -6.27 8.41
CA VAL A 758 -22.09 -6.35 9.82
C VAL A 758 -21.06 -5.62 10.65
N LEU A 759 -21.48 -4.71 11.51
CA LEU A 759 -20.64 -4.04 12.48
C LEU A 759 -21.14 -4.36 13.88
N ILE A 760 -20.24 -4.80 14.74
CA ILE A 760 -20.49 -5.02 16.17
C ILE A 760 -19.59 -4.06 16.92
N ASP A 761 -20.18 -3.06 17.54
CA ASP A 761 -19.47 -2.15 18.40
C ASP A 761 -19.35 -2.73 19.81
N GLU A 762 -18.30 -2.33 20.52
CA GLU A 762 -17.94 -2.84 21.84
C GLU A 762 -18.00 -4.38 21.93
N ALA A 763 -17.32 -5.03 20.95
CA ALA A 763 -17.35 -6.48 20.79
C ALA A 763 -16.92 -7.26 22.05
N HIS A 764 -16.19 -6.62 22.97
CA HIS A 764 -15.82 -7.20 24.25
C HIS A 764 -17.02 -7.57 25.13
N LEU A 765 -18.17 -6.89 24.96
CA LEU A 765 -19.40 -7.22 25.67
C LEU A 765 -19.94 -8.63 25.36
N LEU A 766 -19.49 -9.22 24.26
CA LEU A 766 -19.82 -10.58 23.83
C LEU A 766 -18.88 -11.64 24.42
N VAL A 767 -17.80 -11.19 25.11
CA VAL A 767 -16.77 -12.06 25.68
C VAL A 767 -17.05 -12.20 27.18
N ASP A 768 -17.68 -13.29 27.57
CA ASP A 768 -17.77 -13.67 28.97
C ASP A 768 -16.58 -14.56 29.33
N LYS A 769 -15.84 -14.20 30.37
CA LYS A 769 -14.65 -14.93 30.83
C LYS A 769 -14.99 -16.34 31.36
N ASP A 770 -16.18 -16.50 31.91
CA ASP A 770 -16.64 -17.76 32.52
C ASP A 770 -17.48 -18.63 31.58
N LYS A 771 -18.14 -18.02 30.58
CA LYS A 771 -19.06 -18.73 29.66
C LYS A 771 -18.91 -18.24 28.22
N PRO A 772 -17.96 -18.75 27.45
CA PRO A 772 -17.64 -18.23 26.11
C PRO A 772 -18.63 -18.69 25.03
N ILE A 773 -19.94 -18.87 25.33
CA ILE A 773 -20.93 -19.37 24.39
C ILE A 773 -21.20 -18.34 23.28
N ALA A 774 -21.39 -17.08 23.63
CA ALA A 774 -21.59 -16.00 22.67
C ALA A 774 -20.33 -15.77 21.81
N LEU A 775 -19.14 -15.84 22.40
CA LEU A 775 -17.86 -15.76 21.69
C LEU A 775 -17.72 -16.91 20.67
N ASN A 776 -18.12 -18.14 21.03
CA ASN A 776 -18.13 -19.27 20.10
C ASN A 776 -19.00 -19.00 18.87
N PHE A 777 -20.18 -18.42 19.09
CA PHE A 777 -21.10 -18.14 18.00
C PHE A 777 -20.52 -17.09 17.06
N ILE A 778 -19.94 -16.00 17.59
CA ILE A 778 -19.26 -14.97 16.78
C ILE A 778 -18.08 -15.55 16.03
N PHE A 779 -17.26 -16.36 16.69
CA PHE A 779 -16.14 -17.04 16.06
C PHE A 779 -16.60 -17.88 14.84
N GLN A 780 -17.67 -18.66 15.00
CA GLN A 780 -18.25 -19.43 13.89
C GLN A 780 -18.78 -18.50 12.79
N MET A 781 -19.39 -17.39 13.17
CA MET A 781 -19.90 -16.43 12.21
C MET A 781 -18.76 -15.76 11.42
N VAL A 782 -17.71 -15.26 12.08
CA VAL A 782 -16.51 -14.69 11.42
C VAL A 782 -15.89 -15.68 10.43
N LYS A 783 -15.82 -16.96 10.81
CA LYS A 783 -15.25 -18.01 9.96
C LYS A 783 -16.10 -18.32 8.72
N ARG A 784 -17.41 -18.17 8.79
CA ARG A 784 -18.36 -18.66 7.77
C ARG A 784 -18.97 -17.56 6.91
N ILE A 785 -19.04 -16.32 7.42
CA ILE A 785 -19.73 -15.20 6.78
C ILE A 785 -19.26 -14.92 5.35
N ARG A 786 -17.97 -15.17 5.04
CA ARG A 786 -17.42 -15.05 3.70
C ARG A 786 -18.17 -15.90 2.65
N LYS A 787 -18.64 -17.11 3.02
CA LYS A 787 -19.37 -17.98 2.11
C LYS A 787 -20.69 -17.37 1.62
N ARG A 788 -21.22 -16.39 2.36
CA ARG A 788 -22.46 -15.67 2.07
C ARG A 788 -22.21 -14.21 1.65
N ARG A 789 -20.99 -13.91 1.11
CA ARG A 789 -20.58 -12.57 0.72
C ARG A 789 -20.78 -11.54 1.84
N GLY A 790 -20.56 -11.96 3.08
CA GLY A 790 -20.64 -11.07 4.23
C GLY A 790 -19.26 -10.60 4.68
N ALA A 791 -19.23 -9.44 5.31
CA ALA A 791 -18.09 -8.89 6.04
C ALA A 791 -18.52 -8.60 7.47
N MET A 792 -17.70 -8.93 8.44
CA MET A 792 -17.89 -8.58 9.84
C MET A 792 -16.78 -7.65 10.30
N THR A 793 -17.16 -6.51 10.86
CA THR A 793 -16.26 -5.57 11.50
C THR A 793 -16.54 -5.54 12.99
N LEU A 794 -15.53 -5.86 13.78
CA LEU A 794 -15.57 -5.83 15.24
C LEU A 794 -14.83 -4.62 15.75
N VAL A 795 -15.46 -3.81 16.61
CA VAL A 795 -14.85 -2.65 17.23
C VAL A 795 -14.73 -2.90 18.73
N THR A 796 -13.58 -2.62 19.33
CA THR A 796 -13.37 -2.81 20.77
C THR A 796 -12.40 -1.81 21.36
N GLN A 797 -12.62 -1.48 22.64
CA GLN A 797 -11.72 -0.63 23.43
C GLN A 797 -10.75 -1.44 24.29
N ASN A 798 -11.13 -2.66 24.68
CA ASN A 798 -10.43 -3.46 25.65
C ASN A 798 -9.88 -4.77 25.04
N PRO A 799 -8.64 -4.78 24.56
CA PRO A 799 -7.99 -6.02 24.14
C PRO A 799 -7.86 -7.06 25.25
N ASP A 800 -7.72 -6.62 26.52
CA ASP A 800 -7.58 -7.47 27.69
C ASP A 800 -8.73 -8.50 27.84
N ASP A 801 -9.95 -8.10 27.49
CA ASP A 801 -11.11 -8.97 27.59
C ASP A 801 -11.03 -10.18 26.65
N PHE A 802 -10.24 -10.07 25.59
CA PHE A 802 -9.94 -11.14 24.66
C PHE A 802 -8.80 -12.07 25.13
N LEU A 803 -8.06 -11.70 26.18
CA LEU A 803 -6.97 -12.49 26.77
C LEU A 803 -7.35 -13.18 28.09
N GLY A 804 -8.62 -13.21 28.45
CA GLY A 804 -9.13 -13.74 29.72
C GLY A 804 -8.63 -15.16 30.10
N SER A 805 -9.50 -16.17 30.08
CA SER A 805 -9.08 -17.56 30.30
C SER A 805 -8.32 -18.12 29.09
N GLU A 806 -7.55 -19.20 29.28
CA GLU A 806 -6.85 -19.91 28.19
C GLU A 806 -7.75 -20.29 27.03
N ASP A 807 -9.01 -20.67 27.30
CA ASP A 807 -9.98 -21.01 26.26
C ASP A 807 -10.47 -19.78 25.50
N VAL A 808 -10.70 -18.66 26.18
CA VAL A 808 -11.04 -17.37 25.55
C VAL A 808 -9.89 -16.91 24.68
N LYS A 809 -8.65 -16.93 25.19
CA LYS A 809 -7.45 -16.55 24.45
C LYS A 809 -7.26 -17.38 23.17
N LYS A 810 -7.38 -18.71 23.24
CA LYS A 810 -7.28 -19.59 22.07
C LYS A 810 -8.35 -19.27 21.01
N LYS A 811 -9.58 -19.03 21.44
CA LYS A 811 -10.69 -18.70 20.52
C LYS A 811 -10.49 -17.32 19.89
N THR A 812 -10.05 -16.35 20.66
CA THR A 812 -9.76 -14.99 20.16
C THR A 812 -8.62 -15.02 19.14
N MET A 813 -7.51 -15.70 19.43
CA MET A 813 -6.43 -15.88 18.47
C MET A 813 -6.92 -16.56 17.19
N ALA A 814 -7.77 -17.60 17.31
CA ALA A 814 -8.36 -18.26 16.16
C ALA A 814 -9.34 -17.35 15.41
N MET A 815 -10.02 -16.43 16.08
CA MET A 815 -10.87 -15.42 15.47
C MET A 815 -10.03 -14.38 14.70
N LEU A 816 -8.98 -13.83 15.32
CA LEU A 816 -8.06 -12.87 14.69
C LEU A 816 -7.38 -13.46 13.45
N ASN A 817 -7.01 -14.74 13.49
CA ASN A 817 -6.47 -15.45 12.32
C ASN A 817 -7.49 -15.58 11.14
N ASN A 818 -8.78 -15.40 11.41
CA ASN A 818 -9.85 -15.35 10.40
C ASN A 818 -10.30 -13.91 10.08
N VAL A 819 -9.60 -12.90 10.57
CA VAL A 819 -9.80 -11.49 10.22
C VAL A 819 -8.73 -11.11 9.21
N GLN A 820 -9.13 -10.43 8.15
CA GLN A 820 -8.21 -10.00 7.10
C GLN A 820 -7.56 -8.66 7.42
N TYR A 821 -8.37 -7.74 7.95
CA TYR A 821 -7.96 -6.36 8.18
C TYR A 821 -7.95 -6.06 9.68
N SER A 822 -6.87 -5.47 10.17
CA SER A 822 -6.79 -4.99 11.55
C SER A 822 -6.38 -3.53 11.56
N LEU A 823 -7.14 -2.69 12.25
CA LEU A 823 -6.73 -1.32 12.53
C LEU A 823 -6.47 -1.15 14.02
N LEU A 824 -5.23 -0.86 14.35
CA LEU A 824 -4.77 -0.58 15.70
C LEU A 824 -4.57 0.92 15.86
N MET A 825 -5.43 1.56 16.63
CA MET A 825 -5.36 2.98 16.95
C MET A 825 -4.65 3.18 18.29
N ASN A 826 -4.68 4.39 18.86
CA ASN A 826 -4.05 4.65 20.15
C ASN A 826 -4.48 3.64 21.23
N LEU A 827 -3.51 3.03 21.91
CA LEU A 827 -3.69 2.06 22.99
C LEU A 827 -2.87 2.46 24.21
N SER A 828 -3.39 2.13 25.41
CA SER A 828 -2.65 2.31 26.65
C SER A 828 -1.43 1.39 26.71
N SER A 829 -0.40 1.79 27.49
CA SER A 829 0.83 1.01 27.61
C SER A 829 0.59 -0.44 28.10
N LYS A 830 -0.47 -0.68 28.91
CA LYS A 830 -0.87 -2.02 29.31
C LYS A 830 -1.39 -2.82 28.11
N ASN A 831 -2.33 -2.26 27.37
CA ASN A 831 -2.97 -2.91 26.23
C ASN A 831 -2.01 -3.16 25.07
N ILE A 832 -0.89 -2.43 24.99
CA ILE A 832 0.16 -2.65 23.98
C ILE A 832 0.84 -3.99 24.15
N GLN A 833 1.12 -4.42 25.38
CA GLN A 833 1.71 -5.73 25.65
C GLN A 833 0.75 -6.85 25.23
N ASP A 834 -0.52 -6.69 25.55
CA ASP A 834 -1.56 -7.66 25.21
C ASP A 834 -1.73 -7.77 23.69
N ILE A 835 -1.69 -6.64 22.97
CA ILE A 835 -1.73 -6.62 21.50
C ILE A 835 -0.47 -7.26 20.91
N ALA A 836 0.71 -6.99 21.45
CA ALA A 836 1.95 -7.62 21.00
C ALA A 836 1.86 -9.16 21.13
N GLU A 837 1.27 -9.65 22.24
CA GLU A 837 1.04 -11.09 22.44
C GLU A 837 0.01 -11.65 21.46
N LEU A 838 -1.12 -10.97 21.27
CA LEU A 838 -2.19 -11.39 20.33
C LEU A 838 -1.70 -11.50 18.89
N TYR A 839 -0.85 -10.56 18.44
CA TYR A 839 -0.32 -10.52 17.09
C TYR A 839 1.04 -11.21 16.93
N SER A 840 1.58 -11.86 17.97
CA SER A 840 2.91 -12.51 17.94
C SER A 840 3.07 -13.54 16.82
N ASN A 841 1.99 -14.21 16.41
CA ASN A 841 1.97 -15.20 15.34
C ASN A 841 1.37 -14.67 14.02
N TYR A 842 1.13 -13.35 13.89
CA TYR A 842 0.56 -12.74 12.70
C TYR A 842 1.69 -12.09 11.87
N GLY A 843 2.10 -12.76 10.81
CA GLY A 843 3.31 -12.37 10.07
C GLY A 843 4.56 -12.51 10.93
N ASP A 844 5.35 -11.46 11.02
CA ASP A 844 6.56 -11.37 11.87
C ASP A 844 6.26 -10.77 13.28
N GLY A 845 4.98 -10.70 13.68
CA GLY A 845 4.55 -9.96 14.89
C GLY A 845 4.51 -8.44 14.65
N LEU A 846 4.27 -7.67 15.71
CA LEU A 846 4.37 -6.20 15.67
C LEU A 846 5.77 -5.77 16.08
N SER A 847 6.38 -4.86 15.33
CA SER A 847 7.68 -4.30 15.66
C SER A 847 7.59 -3.31 16.84
N ASN A 848 8.72 -3.05 17.50
CA ASN A 848 8.76 -2.07 18.59
C ASN A 848 8.38 -0.67 18.11
N GLU A 849 8.73 -0.31 16.87
CA GLU A 849 8.40 0.96 16.25
C GLU A 849 6.90 1.06 15.97
N GLU A 850 6.26 -0.02 15.51
CA GLU A 850 4.81 -0.09 15.35
C GLU A 850 4.08 0.02 16.69
N LEU A 851 4.56 -0.67 17.72
CA LEU A 851 4.02 -0.57 19.09
C LEU A 851 4.18 0.85 19.65
N ASN A 852 5.34 1.48 19.45
CA ASN A 852 5.57 2.86 19.81
C ASN A 852 4.63 3.81 19.03
N PHE A 853 4.48 3.63 17.72
CA PHE A 853 3.54 4.43 16.92
C PHE A 853 2.12 4.33 17.47
N ILE A 854 1.63 3.13 17.75
CA ILE A 854 0.30 2.90 18.33
C ILE A 854 0.17 3.59 19.68
N SER A 855 1.22 3.59 20.53
CA SER A 855 1.16 4.22 21.85
C SER A 855 1.10 5.74 21.83
N TYR A 856 1.65 6.37 20.78
CA TYR A 856 1.70 7.83 20.62
C TYR A 856 0.77 8.35 19.52
N ALA A 857 0.00 7.48 18.87
CA ALA A 857 -0.93 7.84 17.81
C ALA A 857 -1.92 8.90 18.29
N LYS A 858 -2.13 9.92 17.48
CA LYS A 858 -3.12 10.96 17.74
C LYS A 858 -4.52 10.47 17.41
N GLN A 859 -5.53 11.22 17.82
CA GLN A 859 -6.91 10.94 17.45
C GLN A 859 -7.05 10.82 15.92
N GLY A 860 -7.60 9.72 15.46
CA GLY A 860 -7.76 9.43 14.04
C GLY A 860 -6.54 8.81 13.37
N GLU A 861 -5.42 8.64 14.09
CA GLU A 861 -4.25 7.93 13.56
C GLU A 861 -4.26 6.46 14.00
N GLY A 862 -3.73 5.58 13.15
CA GLY A 862 -3.65 4.15 13.46
C GLY A 862 -2.79 3.37 12.47
N LEU A 863 -2.47 2.14 12.84
CA LEU A 863 -1.79 1.16 12.02
C LEU A 863 -2.82 0.24 11.37
N LEU A 864 -3.01 0.36 10.06
CA LEU A 864 -3.86 -0.52 9.27
C LEU A 864 -3.03 -1.68 8.75
N MET A 865 -3.40 -2.88 9.14
CA MET A 865 -2.82 -4.13 8.67
C MET A 865 -3.79 -4.74 7.65
N VAL A 866 -3.37 -4.82 6.41
CA VAL A 866 -4.12 -5.45 5.30
C VAL A 866 -3.78 -6.93 5.20
N THR A 867 -2.51 -7.24 5.46
CA THR A 867 -1.96 -8.60 5.63
C THR A 867 -0.92 -8.60 6.74
N GLY A 868 -0.34 -9.73 7.07
CA GLY A 868 0.78 -9.81 8.04
C GLY A 868 1.99 -8.94 7.65
N PHE A 869 2.16 -8.62 6.36
CA PHE A 869 3.31 -7.87 5.84
C PHE A 869 2.92 -6.55 5.18
N ASP A 870 1.68 -6.38 4.75
CA ASP A 870 1.16 -5.16 4.13
C ASP A 870 0.50 -4.29 5.21
N ARG A 871 1.23 -3.29 5.71
CA ARG A 871 0.88 -2.47 6.87
C ARG A 871 1.07 -1.00 6.57
N HIS A 872 0.08 -0.19 6.91
CA HIS A 872 0.03 1.23 6.60
C HIS A 872 -0.26 2.06 7.85
N THR A 873 0.54 3.07 8.11
CA THR A 873 0.18 4.11 9.07
C THR A 873 -0.78 5.07 8.39
N ILE A 874 -1.96 5.27 8.98
CA ILE A 874 -3.02 6.09 8.40
C ILE A 874 -3.48 7.18 9.34
N SER A 875 -3.94 8.30 8.77
CA SER A 875 -4.69 9.36 9.45
C SER A 875 -6.07 9.44 8.80
N ILE A 876 -7.12 9.14 9.56
CA ILE A 876 -8.51 9.14 9.09
C ILE A 876 -8.92 10.56 8.72
N LYS A 877 -9.54 10.73 7.55
CA LYS A 877 -10.06 12.02 7.07
C LYS A 877 -11.54 11.90 6.74
N VAL A 878 -12.30 12.85 7.20
CA VAL A 878 -13.77 12.92 7.01
C VAL A 878 -14.08 14.17 6.21
N THR A 879 -14.91 14.03 5.18
CA THR A 879 -15.39 15.19 4.40
C THR A 879 -16.50 15.94 5.13
N PRO A 880 -16.78 17.21 4.78
CA PRO A 880 -17.90 17.95 5.37
C PRO A 880 -19.25 17.24 5.20
N GLU A 881 -19.47 16.56 4.07
CA GLU A 881 -20.73 15.84 3.82
C GLU A 881 -20.81 14.56 4.68
N GLN A 882 -19.72 13.85 4.87
CA GLN A 882 -19.65 12.70 5.78
C GLN A 882 -19.88 13.15 7.23
N PHE A 883 -19.30 14.28 7.64
CA PHE A 883 -19.49 14.85 8.96
C PHE A 883 -20.97 15.17 9.24
N LYS A 884 -21.68 15.75 8.25
CA LYS A 884 -23.14 15.96 8.33
C LYS A 884 -23.88 14.65 8.55
N ALA A 885 -23.54 13.61 7.81
CA ALA A 885 -24.18 12.30 7.96
C ALA A 885 -23.96 11.69 9.36
N PHE A 886 -22.80 11.94 9.97
CA PHE A 886 -22.43 11.37 11.28
C PHE A 886 -23.13 12.06 12.46
N ASN A 887 -23.31 13.39 12.39
CA ASN A 887 -23.74 14.19 13.52
C ASN A 887 -25.18 14.72 13.39
N ASN A 888 -25.81 14.59 12.22
CA ASN A 888 -27.13 15.16 11.91
C ASN A 888 -27.19 16.68 12.14
N GLU A 889 -26.04 17.37 12.07
CA GLU A 889 -25.98 18.83 12.22
C GLU A 889 -26.26 19.51 10.88
N VAL A 890 -27.21 20.43 10.90
CA VAL A 890 -27.30 21.43 9.84
C VAL A 890 -26.13 22.38 10.06
N ILE A 891 -25.14 22.31 9.15
CA ILE A 891 -24.06 23.31 9.17
C ILE A 891 -24.74 24.66 8.95
N ILE A 892 -24.77 25.50 9.97
CA ILE A 892 -24.97 26.91 9.81
C ILE A 892 -23.72 27.38 9.08
N ASP A 893 -23.87 27.75 7.79
CA ASP A 893 -22.81 28.35 7.01
C ASP A 893 -22.27 29.55 7.78
N VAL A 894 -21.12 29.34 8.45
CA VAL A 894 -20.30 30.45 8.91
C VAL A 894 -19.50 30.85 7.69
N GLN A 895 -19.95 31.89 7.00
CA GLN A 895 -19.25 32.61 5.95
C GLN A 895 -17.86 33.09 6.42
#